data_e16f1894fefc616f425537bac28027b1
#
_entry.id   e16f1894fefc616f425537bac28027b1
#
_cell.length_a   1.000
_cell.length_b   1.000
_cell.length_c   1.000
_cell.angle_alpha   90.00
_cell.angle_beta   90.00
_cell.angle_gamma   90.00
#
_symmetry.space_group_name_H-M   'P 1'
#
loop_
_entity.id
_entity.type
_entity.pdbx_description
1 polymer ?
#
loop_
_entity_poly.entity_id
_entity_poly.type
_entity_poly.pdbx_seq_one_letter_code
_entity_poly.pdbx_strand_id
1 'polypeptide(L)'
;MTRSTLGPLAQVMLGALLLCSLAGCAKNQQVKADNLPVKRVVVYRNGVAYFERSGSVSEERVEFQLREENVGDFLATLAVMEEGGHSVKAASFPVSMAEQELGEPDPELERALDAWGGKKKDPRKLRNVTLELDGKKHDLTVGYLAETPLWRPSYRLVVGKDGQANLQVWGIVQNQSGEDWNNVELALVAGAPIAFESTLGDPVVPQRPVVSDAGEVIYAVPQGDTSYHQEAPEAMDAVAEEEAAYGAAAGGMPASKSKRLSRADMDDQEAFMNESAPAPAAPPMPKPSMGTLAPRDSSRLAQVEVQSGATRYEVPHTVSIPDESATMVLLVSKKVPGQAVHLFAPDPGVPDSSRHPFRVVRFKNASGGLLEKGPIAVFEEGAFLGQGMLNSLPVKAEAIVPFALVRDLAIETSQRWDQRDVRFYAVRSGTLFVERDQATLTTYKIQNGDQEPAQLLLRHFRASDARLHKPPAGTEDNLAEQVAYVPASVPKFGKTEVVVEERRAMQSAVAWESVEARQVIGSYLASGKGNAQQRAALEQILSQAEALAQVTDGENKLRREQEELEKSTRETRLSIEAIEKNPAAGTLRAELTTRLRQGTARLDQITKELVELGLRRSELEVRLRQARQSLEIPAENATAR
;
A
#
# COMPACT_ATOMS: atom_id res chain seq x y z
N MET A 1 3.24 -41.96 -82.18
CA MET A 1 2.26 -40.91 -81.82
C MET A 1 1.29 -41.51 -80.77
N THR A 2 1.61 -41.35 -79.50
CA THR A 2 0.73 -41.78 -78.39
C THR A 2 0.41 -40.52 -77.53
N ARG A 3 -0.82 -40.07 -77.67
CA ARG A 3 -1.40 -39.02 -76.78
C ARG A 3 -1.79 -39.70 -75.46
N SER A 4 -1.09 -39.39 -74.37
CA SER A 4 -1.56 -39.74 -73.02
C SER A 4 -2.55 -38.65 -72.51
N THR A 5 -3.79 -39.03 -72.39
CA THR A 5 -4.82 -38.18 -71.75
C THR A 5 -4.68 -38.35 -70.23
N LEU A 6 -4.41 -37.27 -69.53
CA LEU A 6 -4.46 -37.21 -68.08
C LEU A 6 -5.92 -37.44 -67.64
N GLY A 7 -6.14 -38.37 -66.71
CA GLY A 7 -7.47 -38.72 -66.20
C GLY A 7 -8.12 -37.63 -65.38
N PRO A 8 -9.46 -37.64 -65.24
CA PRO A 8 -10.25 -36.56 -64.62
C PRO A 8 -9.89 -36.22 -63.15
N LEU A 9 -9.21 -37.14 -62.43
CA LEU A 9 -8.74 -36.89 -61.05
C LEU A 9 -7.57 -35.90 -60.97
N ALA A 10 -6.69 -35.87 -61.99
CA ALA A 10 -5.56 -34.93 -62.03
C ALA A 10 -6.03 -33.50 -62.35
N GLN A 11 -7.13 -33.33 -63.10
CA GLN A 11 -7.71 -31.99 -63.37
C GLN A 11 -8.44 -31.39 -62.14
N VAL A 12 -9.07 -32.22 -61.31
CA VAL A 12 -9.72 -31.76 -60.04
C VAL A 12 -8.67 -31.38 -59.02
N MET A 13 -7.52 -32.10 -58.92
CA MET A 13 -6.44 -31.75 -58.02
C MET A 13 -5.72 -30.44 -58.42
N LEU A 14 -5.55 -30.22 -59.73
CA LEU A 14 -4.94 -28.99 -60.22
C LEU A 14 -5.85 -27.77 -60.04
N GLY A 15 -7.16 -27.93 -60.13
CA GLY A 15 -8.15 -26.90 -59.85
C GLY A 15 -8.24 -26.54 -58.36
N ALA A 16 -8.11 -27.51 -57.45
CA ALA A 16 -8.07 -27.29 -56.02
C ALA A 16 -6.78 -26.56 -55.54
N LEU A 17 -5.65 -26.86 -56.18
CA LEU A 17 -4.37 -26.13 -55.89
C LEU A 17 -4.38 -24.68 -56.40
N LEU A 18 -5.08 -24.35 -57.48
CA LEU A 18 -5.21 -22.98 -57.96
C LEU A 18 -6.22 -22.15 -57.15
N LEU A 19 -7.21 -22.78 -56.51
CA LEU A 19 -8.16 -22.08 -55.63
C LEU A 19 -7.57 -21.77 -54.22
N CYS A 20 -6.60 -22.53 -53.75
CA CYS A 20 -5.88 -22.21 -52.49
C CYS A 20 -4.88 -21.06 -52.61
N SER A 21 -4.46 -20.68 -53.80
CA SER A 21 -3.55 -19.52 -54.02
C SER A 21 -4.26 -18.18 -54.10
N LEU A 22 -5.59 -18.13 -54.04
CA LEU A 22 -6.42 -16.90 -54.03
C LEU A 22 -6.97 -16.55 -52.64
N ALA A 23 -6.61 -17.29 -51.59
CA ALA A 23 -6.75 -16.81 -50.23
C ALA A 23 -5.65 -15.78 -49.96
N GLY A 24 -5.74 -14.65 -50.66
CA GLY A 24 -4.95 -13.45 -50.37
C GLY A 24 -5.30 -13.07 -48.92
N CYS A 25 -4.30 -13.03 -48.08
CA CYS A 25 -4.39 -12.35 -46.80
C CYS A 25 -5.09 -10.99 -47.09
N ALA A 26 -6.25 -10.79 -46.50
CA ALA A 26 -6.86 -9.47 -46.47
C ALA A 26 -5.84 -8.56 -45.78
N LYS A 27 -5.08 -7.77 -46.56
CA LYS A 27 -4.24 -6.73 -46.00
C LYS A 27 -5.15 -5.80 -45.23
N ASN A 28 -4.97 -5.73 -43.92
CA ASN A 28 -5.61 -4.71 -43.10
C ASN A 28 -5.42 -3.37 -43.81
N GLN A 29 -6.53 -2.63 -43.91
CA GLN A 29 -6.54 -1.34 -44.60
C GLN A 29 -5.67 -0.38 -43.77
N GLN A 30 -4.49 -0.04 -44.27
CA GLN A 30 -3.56 0.85 -43.61
C GLN A 30 -4.04 2.30 -43.70
N VAL A 31 -3.92 3.04 -42.63
CA VAL A 31 -4.11 4.48 -42.59
C VAL A 31 -3.15 5.14 -43.59
N LYS A 32 -3.66 6.00 -44.44
CA LYS A 32 -2.86 6.75 -45.42
C LYS A 32 -2.91 8.23 -45.10
N ALA A 33 -1.78 8.89 -45.20
CA ALA A 33 -1.68 10.34 -45.22
C ALA A 33 -0.80 10.72 -46.42
N ASP A 34 -1.35 11.48 -47.35
CA ASP A 34 -0.67 11.84 -48.58
C ASP A 34 0.53 12.75 -48.28
N ASN A 35 1.76 12.27 -48.58
CA ASN A 35 3.03 12.98 -48.43
C ASN A 35 3.37 13.49 -47.02
N LEU A 36 2.65 13.07 -45.98
CA LEU A 36 2.91 13.43 -44.59
C LEU A 36 3.14 12.19 -43.70
N PRO A 37 4.28 11.51 -43.81
CA PRO A 37 4.61 10.36 -42.96
C PRO A 37 4.76 10.79 -41.50
N VAL A 38 4.49 9.86 -40.58
CA VAL A 38 4.82 10.05 -39.17
C VAL A 38 6.32 10.15 -39.02
N LYS A 39 6.80 11.22 -38.38
CA LYS A 39 8.21 11.48 -38.12
C LYS A 39 8.59 11.32 -36.66
N ARG A 40 7.66 11.66 -35.76
CA ARG A 40 7.86 11.62 -34.33
C ARG A 40 6.66 11.05 -33.61
N VAL A 41 6.92 10.18 -32.61
CA VAL A 41 5.89 9.61 -31.73
C VAL A 41 6.33 9.75 -30.29
N VAL A 42 5.48 10.33 -29.46
CA VAL A 42 5.70 10.45 -28.01
C VAL A 42 4.62 9.66 -27.29
N VAL A 43 4.98 8.50 -26.71
CA VAL A 43 4.02 7.60 -26.06
C VAL A 43 3.97 7.88 -24.56
N TYR A 44 2.77 8.11 -24.05
CA TYR A 44 2.52 8.37 -22.64
C TYR A 44 2.02 7.12 -21.89
N ARG A 45 1.86 7.25 -20.56
CA ARG A 45 1.38 6.16 -19.69
C ARG A 45 -0.12 6.15 -19.46
N ASN A 46 -0.86 7.06 -20.06
CA ASN A 46 -2.30 7.24 -19.90
C ASN A 46 -3.12 6.76 -21.12
N GLY A 47 -2.52 6.01 -22.04
CA GLY A 47 -3.24 5.44 -23.19
C GLY A 47 -3.30 6.35 -24.41
N VAL A 48 -2.52 7.43 -24.45
CA VAL A 48 -2.43 8.32 -25.62
C VAL A 48 -0.98 8.46 -26.10
N ALA A 49 -0.82 8.82 -27.37
CA ALA A 49 0.45 9.27 -27.92
C ALA A 49 0.27 10.57 -28.70
N TYR A 50 1.30 11.40 -28.69
CA TYR A 50 1.43 12.54 -29.58
C TYR A 50 2.14 12.09 -30.85
N PHE A 51 1.48 12.30 -31.97
CA PHE A 51 2.00 12.04 -33.30
C PHE A 51 2.37 13.35 -33.99
N GLU A 52 3.52 13.36 -34.63
CA GLU A 52 3.97 14.47 -35.45
C GLU A 52 4.29 13.96 -36.85
N ARG A 53 3.62 14.55 -37.84
CA ARG A 53 3.81 14.27 -39.26
C ARG A 53 4.47 15.47 -39.90
N SER A 54 5.42 15.28 -40.74
CA SER A 54 6.00 16.39 -41.52
C SER A 54 6.37 16.00 -42.94
N GLY A 55 6.21 16.94 -43.82
CA GLY A 55 6.54 16.78 -45.25
C GLY A 55 6.16 17.98 -46.10
N SER A 56 6.65 17.96 -47.34
CA SER A 56 6.33 18.99 -48.35
C SER A 56 5.14 18.54 -49.17
N VAL A 57 4.09 19.37 -49.21
CA VAL A 57 2.86 19.14 -49.95
C VAL A 57 2.73 20.17 -51.08
N SER A 58 2.36 19.72 -52.29
CA SER A 58 2.20 20.58 -53.47
C SER A 58 0.74 20.85 -53.80
N GLU A 59 -0.20 20.42 -52.99
CA GLU A 59 -1.63 20.47 -53.21
C GLU A 59 -2.33 21.40 -52.22
N GLU A 60 -3.49 21.95 -52.61
CA GLU A 60 -4.31 22.81 -51.74
C GLU A 60 -5.12 22.00 -50.72
N ARG A 61 -5.03 20.66 -50.77
CA ARG A 61 -5.72 19.72 -49.87
C ARG A 61 -4.82 18.59 -49.48
N VAL A 62 -4.90 18.22 -48.20
CA VAL A 62 -4.22 17.07 -47.62
C VAL A 62 -5.23 16.16 -46.96
N GLU A 63 -5.25 14.89 -47.31
CA GLU A 63 -6.16 13.90 -46.76
C GLU A 63 -5.42 13.00 -45.78
N PHE A 64 -6.06 12.82 -44.61
CA PHE A 64 -5.64 11.88 -43.58
C PHE A 64 -6.72 10.83 -43.38
N GLN A 65 -6.34 9.58 -43.32
CA GLN A 65 -7.18 8.51 -42.85
C GLN A 65 -6.89 8.25 -41.39
N LEU A 66 -7.90 8.35 -40.54
CA LEU A 66 -7.80 8.12 -39.12
C LEU A 66 -8.81 7.05 -38.70
N ARG A 67 -8.51 6.32 -37.67
CA ARG A 67 -9.53 5.45 -37.02
C ARG A 67 -10.65 6.32 -36.46
N GLU A 68 -11.90 5.85 -36.58
CA GLU A 68 -13.07 6.60 -36.10
C GLU A 68 -12.96 7.01 -34.61
N GLU A 69 -12.38 6.14 -33.80
CA GLU A 69 -12.12 6.39 -32.37
C GLU A 69 -11.18 7.58 -32.11
N ASN A 70 -10.24 7.84 -33.01
CA ASN A 70 -9.22 8.89 -32.86
C ASN A 70 -9.65 10.25 -33.45
N VAL A 71 -10.76 10.35 -34.16
CA VAL A 71 -11.18 11.60 -34.82
C VAL A 71 -11.47 12.70 -33.79
N GLY A 72 -12.12 12.38 -32.68
CA GLY A 72 -12.43 13.35 -31.64
C GLY A 72 -11.16 13.97 -31.05
N ASP A 73 -10.22 13.14 -30.63
CA ASP A 73 -8.94 13.57 -30.05
C ASP A 73 -8.08 14.31 -31.08
N PHE A 74 -8.05 13.84 -32.33
CA PHE A 74 -7.37 14.51 -33.39
C PHE A 74 -7.89 15.96 -33.56
N LEU A 75 -9.21 16.16 -33.63
CA LEU A 75 -9.81 17.49 -33.81
C LEU A 75 -9.58 18.40 -32.60
N ALA A 76 -9.60 17.84 -31.41
CA ALA A 76 -9.39 18.59 -30.16
C ALA A 76 -7.93 19.06 -29.99
N THR A 77 -6.97 18.36 -30.61
CA THR A 77 -5.54 18.56 -30.37
C THR A 77 -4.74 18.91 -31.62
N LEU A 78 -5.41 18.98 -32.75
CA LEU A 78 -4.79 19.29 -34.04
C LEU A 78 -4.01 20.60 -33.97
N ALA A 79 -2.71 20.53 -34.18
CA ALA A 79 -1.81 21.64 -34.30
C ALA A 79 -1.13 21.58 -35.68
N VAL A 80 -1.29 22.60 -36.49
CA VAL A 80 -0.65 22.68 -37.81
C VAL A 80 0.33 23.85 -37.78
N MET A 81 1.59 23.55 -38.08
CA MET A 81 2.66 24.53 -38.20
C MET A 81 3.20 24.50 -39.62
N GLU A 82 3.40 25.65 -40.22
CA GLU A 82 3.93 25.82 -41.55
C GLU A 82 5.13 26.77 -41.56
N GLU A 83 6.20 26.36 -42.24
CA GLU A 83 7.36 27.21 -42.45
C GLU A 83 7.10 28.06 -43.71
N GLY A 84 6.89 29.37 -43.59
CA GLY A 84 6.74 30.27 -44.76
C GLY A 84 5.59 31.27 -44.68
N GLY A 85 4.77 31.25 -43.64
CA GLY A 85 3.74 32.27 -43.40
C GLY A 85 2.40 32.02 -44.09
N HIS A 86 2.19 30.85 -44.67
CA HIS A 86 0.89 30.39 -45.18
C HIS A 86 0.05 29.83 -44.02
N SER A 87 -1.24 29.69 -44.20
CA SER A 87 -2.14 29.21 -43.14
C SER A 87 -3.07 28.10 -43.62
N VAL A 88 -3.47 27.25 -42.69
CA VAL A 88 -4.56 26.28 -42.86
C VAL A 88 -5.88 27.02 -42.81
N LYS A 89 -6.69 26.90 -43.88
CA LYS A 89 -8.01 27.53 -43.97
C LYS A 89 -9.08 26.81 -43.20
N ALA A 90 -9.11 25.49 -43.30
CA ALA A 90 -10.12 24.66 -42.68
C ALA A 90 -9.65 23.21 -42.51
N ALA A 91 -10.20 22.53 -41.52
CA ALA A 91 -10.16 21.09 -41.38
C ALA A 91 -11.59 20.55 -41.52
N SER A 92 -11.85 19.72 -42.52
CA SER A 92 -13.16 19.14 -42.78
C SER A 92 -13.13 17.62 -42.61
N PHE A 93 -14.22 17.07 -42.09
CA PHE A 93 -14.40 15.63 -41.93
C PHE A 93 -15.87 15.24 -42.16
N PRO A 94 -16.15 14.06 -42.74
CA PRO A 94 -17.51 13.62 -42.97
C PRO A 94 -18.19 13.24 -41.64
N VAL A 95 -19.38 13.82 -41.40
CA VAL A 95 -20.20 13.56 -40.22
C VAL A 95 -21.06 12.31 -40.39
N SER A 96 -21.46 11.99 -41.64
CA SER A 96 -22.22 10.78 -41.98
C SER A 96 -21.34 9.81 -42.74
N MET A 97 -21.34 8.55 -42.34
CA MET A 97 -20.68 7.49 -43.08
C MET A 97 -21.55 7.03 -44.25
N ALA A 98 -21.01 7.05 -45.45
CA ALA A 98 -21.42 6.07 -46.43
C ALA A 98 -20.90 4.72 -45.92
N GLU A 99 -21.80 3.80 -45.57
CA GLU A 99 -21.45 2.41 -45.24
C GLU A 99 -20.72 1.82 -46.46
N GLN A 100 -19.38 1.82 -46.45
CA GLN A 100 -18.65 0.88 -47.24
C GLN A 100 -18.87 -0.48 -46.60
N GLU A 101 -19.56 -1.36 -47.34
CA GLU A 101 -19.82 -2.75 -46.96
C GLU A 101 -18.49 -3.47 -46.62
N LEU A 102 -18.09 -3.39 -45.40
CA LEU A 102 -17.15 -4.33 -44.78
C LEU A 102 -17.98 -5.51 -44.32
N GLY A 103 -17.63 -6.71 -44.79
CA GLY A 103 -18.40 -7.95 -44.56
C GLY A 103 -18.98 -8.07 -43.16
N GLU A 104 -20.13 -8.73 -43.07
CA GLU A 104 -20.91 -8.85 -41.83
C GLU A 104 -20.04 -9.16 -40.60
N PRO A 105 -20.17 -8.38 -39.53
CA PRO A 105 -19.41 -8.61 -38.30
C PRO A 105 -19.77 -10.00 -37.72
N ASP A 106 -18.77 -10.68 -37.14
CA ASP A 106 -18.97 -11.97 -36.51
C ASP A 106 -20.06 -11.85 -35.41
N PRO A 107 -21.19 -12.58 -35.53
CA PRO A 107 -22.32 -12.45 -34.60
C PRO A 107 -21.97 -12.83 -33.14
N GLU A 108 -20.89 -13.59 -32.88
CA GLU A 108 -20.43 -13.92 -31.53
C GLU A 108 -19.68 -12.75 -30.89
N LEU A 109 -18.93 -12.00 -31.67
CA LEU A 109 -18.23 -10.80 -31.23
C LEU A 109 -19.21 -9.66 -30.88
N GLU A 110 -20.26 -9.49 -31.69
CA GLU A 110 -21.34 -8.52 -31.39
C GLU A 110 -22.07 -8.83 -30.08
N ARG A 111 -22.42 -10.09 -29.84
CA ARG A 111 -23.06 -10.50 -28.57
C ARG A 111 -22.16 -10.34 -27.34
N ALA A 112 -20.86 -10.54 -27.49
CA ALA A 112 -19.91 -10.34 -26.40
C ALA A 112 -19.71 -8.83 -26.10
N LEU A 113 -19.75 -7.97 -27.11
CA LEU A 113 -19.64 -6.52 -26.96
C LEU A 113 -20.91 -5.90 -26.35
N ASP A 114 -22.10 -6.39 -26.73
CA ASP A 114 -23.38 -5.95 -26.15
C ASP A 114 -23.53 -6.37 -24.69
N ALA A 115 -23.00 -7.54 -24.30
CA ALA A 115 -23.01 -8.00 -22.91
C ALA A 115 -22.17 -7.14 -21.96
N TRP A 116 -21.22 -6.35 -22.48
CA TRP A 116 -20.34 -5.45 -21.72
C TRP A 116 -20.80 -3.99 -21.72
N GLY A 117 -21.97 -3.67 -22.30
CA GLY A 117 -22.70 -2.41 -22.07
C GLY A 117 -22.11 -1.17 -22.74
N GLY A 118 -21.31 -1.31 -23.77
CA GLY A 118 -20.79 -0.18 -24.55
C GLY A 118 -20.96 -0.42 -26.05
N LYS A 119 -21.63 0.48 -26.77
CA LYS A 119 -21.47 0.59 -28.21
C LYS A 119 -20.01 0.96 -28.49
N LYS A 120 -19.12 -0.02 -28.55
CA LYS A 120 -17.74 0.23 -28.99
C LYS A 120 -17.79 0.55 -30.48
N LYS A 121 -17.28 1.71 -30.84
CA LYS A 121 -16.99 2.10 -32.23
C LYS A 121 -16.17 0.96 -32.85
N ASP A 122 -16.46 0.55 -34.08
CA ASP A 122 -15.69 -0.51 -34.76
C ASP A 122 -14.26 0.00 -35.01
N PRO A 123 -13.22 -0.59 -34.40
CA PRO A 123 -11.85 -0.10 -34.51
C PRO A 123 -11.31 -0.17 -35.95
N ARG A 124 -12.00 -0.84 -36.85
CA ARG A 124 -11.63 -0.95 -38.26
C ARG A 124 -12.22 0.15 -39.14
N LYS A 125 -13.17 0.97 -38.65
CA LYS A 125 -13.73 2.06 -39.39
C LYS A 125 -12.75 3.21 -39.51
N LEU A 126 -12.40 3.56 -40.75
CA LEU A 126 -11.56 4.71 -41.06
C LEU A 126 -12.41 5.91 -41.47
N ARG A 127 -12.04 7.10 -41.04
CA ARG A 127 -12.60 8.37 -41.51
C ARG A 127 -11.53 9.21 -42.18
N ASN A 128 -11.90 9.89 -43.25
CA ASN A 128 -11.03 10.85 -43.95
C ASN A 128 -11.20 12.23 -43.32
N VAL A 129 -10.09 12.83 -42.90
CA VAL A 129 -10.03 14.22 -42.49
C VAL A 129 -9.26 14.97 -43.57
N THR A 130 -9.82 16.06 -44.09
CA THR A 130 -9.22 16.87 -45.13
C THR A 130 -8.81 18.22 -44.57
N LEU A 131 -7.53 18.57 -44.70
CA LEU A 131 -7.03 19.91 -44.42
C LEU A 131 -7.04 20.72 -45.71
N GLU A 132 -7.68 21.89 -45.71
CA GLU A 132 -7.65 22.86 -46.80
C GLU A 132 -6.57 23.91 -46.53
N LEU A 133 -5.63 24.05 -47.47
CA LEU A 133 -4.46 24.90 -47.36
C LEU A 133 -4.58 26.16 -48.21
N ASP A 134 -3.74 27.16 -47.93
CA ASP A 134 -3.69 28.44 -48.67
C ASP A 134 -2.53 28.44 -49.65
N GLY A 135 -2.82 28.12 -50.91
CA GLY A 135 -1.82 28.15 -52.00
C GLY A 135 -1.25 26.78 -52.38
N LYS A 136 -0.12 26.79 -53.06
CA LYS A 136 0.56 25.58 -53.55
C LYS A 136 1.99 25.59 -53.07
N LYS A 137 2.48 24.55 -52.46
CA LYS A 137 3.76 24.31 -51.82
C LYS A 137 3.75 24.70 -50.33
N HIS A 138 3.62 23.71 -49.54
CA HIS A 138 3.57 23.81 -48.10
C HIS A 138 4.59 22.87 -47.46
N ASP A 139 5.38 23.36 -46.51
CA ASP A 139 6.21 22.53 -45.63
C ASP A 139 5.48 22.44 -44.28
N LEU A 140 4.69 21.38 -44.14
CA LEU A 140 3.76 21.21 -43.05
C LEU A 140 4.35 20.32 -41.95
N THR A 141 4.11 20.74 -40.70
CA THR A 141 4.21 19.90 -39.53
C THR A 141 2.86 19.82 -38.83
N VAL A 142 2.30 18.62 -38.74
CA VAL A 142 0.97 18.35 -38.19
C VAL A 142 1.12 17.51 -36.93
N GLY A 143 0.76 18.07 -35.78
CA GLY A 143 0.77 17.42 -34.49
C GLY A 143 -0.64 17.13 -33.97
N TYR A 144 -0.85 15.94 -33.36
CA TYR A 144 -2.12 15.57 -32.77
C TYR A 144 -1.94 14.46 -31.71
N LEU A 145 -2.92 14.31 -30.81
CA LEU A 145 -3.04 13.17 -29.92
C LEU A 145 -3.96 12.11 -30.55
N ALA A 146 -3.63 10.85 -30.29
CA ALA A 146 -4.47 9.71 -30.63
C ALA A 146 -4.30 8.61 -29.57
N GLU A 147 -5.34 7.78 -29.42
CA GLU A 147 -5.25 6.60 -28.56
C GLU A 147 -4.15 5.64 -29.04
N THR A 148 -3.40 5.14 -28.07
CA THR A 148 -2.35 4.15 -28.34
C THR A 148 -2.12 3.30 -27.08
N PRO A 149 -1.75 2.02 -27.24
CA PRO A 149 -1.37 1.22 -26.08
C PRO A 149 -0.26 1.91 -25.28
N LEU A 150 -0.41 1.93 -23.97
CA LEU A 150 0.62 2.47 -23.08
C LEU A 150 1.93 1.70 -23.23
N TRP A 151 3.05 2.39 -23.21
CA TRP A 151 4.33 1.71 -23.14
C TRP A 151 4.57 1.06 -21.77
N ARG A 152 5.30 -0.06 -21.73
CA ARG A 152 5.56 -0.83 -20.51
C ARG A 152 7.06 -0.93 -20.26
N PRO A 153 7.53 -0.58 -19.05
CA PRO A 153 8.92 -0.81 -18.67
C PRO A 153 9.18 -2.27 -18.34
N SER A 154 10.40 -2.71 -18.63
CA SER A 154 10.94 -3.98 -18.18
C SER A 154 12.38 -3.75 -17.72
N TYR A 155 12.71 -4.26 -16.54
CA TYR A 155 13.99 -4.01 -15.90
C TYR A 155 14.86 -5.27 -15.88
N ARG A 156 16.16 -5.07 -16.05
CA ARG A 156 17.16 -6.11 -15.80
C ARG A 156 18.20 -5.54 -14.87
N LEU A 157 18.49 -6.27 -13.81
CA LEU A 157 19.48 -5.87 -12.82
C LEU A 157 20.51 -6.98 -12.70
N VAL A 158 21.75 -6.68 -13.09
CA VAL A 158 22.88 -7.60 -12.95
C VAL A 158 23.67 -7.17 -11.73
N VAL A 159 23.61 -7.95 -10.66
CA VAL A 159 24.27 -7.66 -9.39
C VAL A 159 25.72 -8.11 -9.45
N GLY A 160 26.62 -7.22 -9.03
CA GLY A 160 28.04 -7.50 -8.85
C GLY A 160 28.41 -7.78 -7.39
N LYS A 161 29.57 -8.35 -7.16
CA LYS A 161 30.11 -8.61 -5.80
C LYS A 161 30.69 -7.34 -5.13
N ASP A 162 30.84 -6.26 -5.89
CA ASP A 162 31.43 -5.00 -5.47
C ASP A 162 30.43 -4.01 -4.84
N GLY A 163 29.21 -4.45 -4.54
CA GLY A 163 28.14 -3.56 -4.06
C GLY A 163 27.56 -2.66 -5.14
N GLN A 164 27.87 -2.95 -6.41
CA GLN A 164 27.31 -2.28 -7.58
C GLN A 164 26.46 -3.23 -8.38
N ALA A 165 25.47 -2.70 -9.05
CA ALA A 165 24.64 -3.44 -9.99
C ALA A 165 24.54 -2.68 -11.31
N ASN A 166 24.38 -3.40 -12.42
CA ASN A 166 24.08 -2.78 -13.72
C ASN A 166 22.57 -2.83 -13.94
N LEU A 167 21.93 -1.67 -13.89
CA LEU A 167 20.50 -1.48 -14.17
C LEU A 167 20.30 -1.21 -15.64
N GLN A 168 19.50 -2.04 -16.31
CA GLN A 168 19.00 -1.82 -17.66
C GLN A 168 17.49 -1.58 -17.61
N VAL A 169 17.05 -0.49 -18.22
CA VAL A 169 15.64 -0.12 -18.37
C VAL A 169 15.26 -0.26 -19.82
N TRP A 170 14.26 -1.08 -20.09
CA TRP A 170 13.73 -1.32 -21.42
C TRP A 170 12.30 -0.80 -21.50
N GLY A 171 11.95 -0.14 -22.61
CA GLY A 171 10.60 0.26 -22.96
C GLY A 171 9.99 -0.68 -23.99
N ILE A 172 8.86 -1.29 -23.69
CA ILE A 172 8.08 -2.09 -24.63
C ILE A 172 7.01 -1.18 -25.21
N VAL A 173 7.05 -0.97 -26.52
CA VAL A 173 6.15 -0.11 -27.29
C VAL A 173 5.38 -0.96 -28.27
N GLN A 174 4.08 -0.73 -28.37
CA GLN A 174 3.18 -1.40 -29.30
C GLN A 174 2.63 -0.35 -30.28
N ASN A 175 2.69 -0.67 -31.57
CA ASN A 175 2.07 0.13 -32.61
C ASN A 175 0.72 -0.50 -32.98
N GLN A 176 -0.36 0.23 -32.75
CA GLN A 176 -1.73 -0.10 -33.15
C GLN A 176 -2.40 1.11 -33.82
N SER A 177 -1.61 1.99 -34.40
CA SER A 177 -2.12 3.23 -35.02
C SER A 177 -2.85 3.00 -36.35
N GLY A 178 -2.71 1.82 -36.92
CA GLY A 178 -3.24 1.50 -38.27
C GLY A 178 -2.27 1.80 -39.38
N GLU A 179 -1.02 2.19 -39.09
CA GLU A 179 0.04 2.46 -40.09
C GLU A 179 1.41 2.03 -39.57
N ASP A 180 2.31 1.73 -40.49
CA ASP A 180 3.70 1.39 -40.14
C ASP A 180 4.47 2.65 -39.75
N TRP A 181 5.12 2.62 -38.59
CA TRP A 181 6.08 3.66 -38.21
C TRP A 181 7.43 3.37 -38.85
N ASN A 182 7.80 4.16 -39.82
CA ASN A 182 9.03 3.98 -40.58
C ASN A 182 10.04 5.06 -40.21
N ASN A 183 11.17 4.66 -39.57
CA ASN A 183 12.23 5.57 -39.14
C ASN A 183 11.73 6.77 -38.32
N VAL A 184 10.88 6.53 -37.33
CA VAL A 184 10.30 7.57 -36.47
C VAL A 184 11.22 7.89 -35.30
N GLU A 185 11.25 9.15 -34.88
CA GLU A 185 11.81 9.57 -33.59
C GLU A 185 10.85 9.17 -32.49
N LEU A 186 11.33 8.34 -31.55
CA LEU A 186 10.52 7.82 -30.48
C LEU A 186 10.91 8.43 -29.13
N ALA A 187 9.93 8.93 -28.40
CA ALA A 187 10.07 9.31 -27.01
C ALA A 187 9.03 8.60 -26.13
N LEU A 188 9.44 8.19 -24.95
CA LEU A 188 8.59 7.54 -23.95
C LEU A 188 8.51 8.42 -22.71
N VAL A 189 7.30 8.70 -22.22
CA VAL A 189 7.10 9.58 -21.07
C VAL A 189 6.62 8.77 -19.88
N ALA A 190 7.40 8.78 -18.80
CA ALA A 190 7.02 8.29 -17.49
C ALA A 190 6.29 9.42 -16.74
N GLY A 191 5.15 9.11 -16.19
CA GLY A 191 4.15 10.06 -15.74
C GLY A 191 2.98 10.12 -16.73
N ALA A 192 1.85 10.61 -16.29
CA ALA A 192 0.64 10.70 -17.10
C ALA A 192 0.18 12.16 -17.13
N PRO A 193 0.23 12.84 -18.28
CA PRO A 193 -0.44 14.13 -18.43
C PRO A 193 -1.95 13.91 -18.26
N ILE A 194 -2.65 14.94 -17.85
CA ILE A 194 -4.12 14.91 -17.84
C ILE A 194 -4.57 14.91 -19.30
N ALA A 195 -5.28 13.87 -19.71
CA ALA A 195 -5.91 13.77 -21.01
C ALA A 195 -7.35 13.27 -20.82
N PHE A 196 -8.24 13.71 -21.66
CA PHE A 196 -9.64 13.31 -21.70
C PHE A 196 -10.04 12.99 -23.13
N GLU A 197 -10.91 12.01 -23.29
CA GLU A 197 -11.47 11.65 -24.59
C GLU A 197 -12.39 12.79 -25.09
N SER A 198 -12.25 13.15 -26.35
CA SER A 198 -13.05 14.20 -26.98
C SER A 198 -14.07 13.59 -27.93
N THR A 199 -15.33 14.00 -27.82
CA THR A 199 -16.43 13.59 -28.70
C THR A 199 -16.72 14.61 -29.82
N LEU A 200 -15.77 15.48 -30.15
CA LEU A 200 -15.94 16.51 -31.17
C LEU A 200 -16.26 15.95 -32.56
N GLY A 201 -15.94 14.69 -32.81
CA GLY A 201 -16.29 14.00 -34.06
C GLY A 201 -17.76 13.61 -34.19
N ASP A 202 -18.52 13.64 -33.09
CA ASP A 202 -19.92 13.22 -33.08
C ASP A 202 -20.87 14.43 -33.10
N PRO A 203 -21.89 14.46 -33.99
CA PRO A 203 -22.83 15.56 -34.05
C PRO A 203 -23.75 15.55 -32.82
N VAL A 204 -23.78 16.66 -32.09
CA VAL A 204 -24.71 16.84 -30.97
C VAL A 204 -25.87 17.71 -31.47
N VAL A 205 -27.07 17.14 -31.54
CA VAL A 205 -28.30 17.85 -31.84
C VAL A 205 -29.09 18.07 -30.56
N PRO A 206 -29.10 19.29 -29.98
CA PRO A 206 -29.92 19.57 -28.81
C PRO A 206 -31.40 19.42 -29.12
N GLN A 207 -32.18 18.86 -28.20
CA GLN A 207 -33.62 18.77 -28.35
C GLN A 207 -34.24 20.17 -28.38
N ARG A 208 -35.07 20.41 -29.44
CA ARG A 208 -35.82 21.66 -29.56
C ARG A 208 -37.19 21.52 -28.92
N PRO A 209 -37.75 22.61 -28.32
CA PRO A 209 -39.14 22.57 -27.84
C PRO A 209 -40.07 22.29 -29.03
N VAL A 210 -40.99 21.36 -28.83
CA VAL A 210 -41.99 21.00 -29.84
C VAL A 210 -43.20 21.90 -29.60
N VAL A 211 -43.57 22.71 -30.62
CA VAL A 211 -44.84 23.46 -30.61
C VAL A 211 -45.90 22.53 -31.21
N SER A 212 -46.85 22.06 -30.41
CA SER A 212 -47.96 21.25 -30.88
C SER A 212 -49.07 22.18 -31.45
N ASP A 213 -49.73 21.77 -32.55
CA ASP A 213 -50.87 22.49 -33.14
C ASP A 213 -52.09 22.59 -32.21
N ALA A 214 -52.02 22.04 -31.01
CA ALA A 214 -53.07 22.11 -29.98
C ALA A 214 -53.10 23.44 -29.18
N GLY A 215 -52.28 24.43 -29.52
CA GLY A 215 -52.35 25.77 -28.93
C GLY A 215 -51.69 25.93 -27.55
N GLU A 216 -51.05 24.93 -27.01
CA GLU A 216 -50.22 25.04 -25.77
C GLU A 216 -48.77 25.36 -26.11
N VAL A 217 -48.34 26.57 -25.81
CA VAL A 217 -46.95 27.01 -25.99
C VAL A 217 -46.21 26.70 -24.68
N ILE A 218 -45.41 25.60 -24.67
CA ILE A 218 -44.50 25.33 -23.57
C ILE A 218 -43.21 26.14 -23.79
N TYR A 219 -43.07 27.25 -23.03
CA TYR A 219 -41.84 28.01 -22.99
C TYR A 219 -40.80 27.30 -22.12
N ALA A 220 -40.02 26.41 -22.67
CA ALA A 220 -38.75 26.07 -22.06
C ALA A 220 -37.69 27.04 -22.61
N VAL A 221 -37.41 28.09 -21.85
CA VAL A 221 -36.28 28.96 -22.16
C VAL A 221 -35.02 28.20 -21.77
N PRO A 222 -34.11 27.94 -22.71
CA PRO A 222 -32.80 27.40 -22.34
C PRO A 222 -32.10 28.43 -21.46
N GLN A 223 -31.92 28.11 -20.17
CA GLN A 223 -31.01 28.87 -19.33
C GLN A 223 -29.59 28.50 -19.75
N GLY A 224 -28.97 29.37 -20.52
CA GLY A 224 -27.53 29.27 -20.73
C GLY A 224 -26.83 29.54 -19.41
N ASP A 225 -26.02 28.60 -18.96
CA ASP A 225 -25.09 28.81 -17.85
C ASP A 225 -24.04 29.82 -18.30
N THR A 226 -24.36 31.10 -18.13
CA THR A 226 -23.34 32.13 -18.03
C THR A 226 -22.82 32.10 -16.61
N SER A 227 -21.57 31.67 -16.44
CA SER A 227 -20.85 31.72 -15.16
C SER A 227 -20.62 33.18 -14.75
N TYR A 228 -21.64 33.81 -14.15
CA TYR A 228 -21.46 34.95 -13.28
C TYR A 228 -21.39 34.44 -11.85
N HIS A 229 -20.26 34.69 -11.18
CA HIS A 229 -20.14 34.54 -9.74
C HIS A 229 -21.27 35.36 -9.08
N GLN A 230 -22.28 34.69 -8.59
CA GLN A 230 -23.26 35.27 -7.69
C GLN A 230 -22.68 35.05 -6.28
N GLU A 231 -22.25 36.16 -5.66
CA GLU A 231 -21.92 36.15 -4.24
C GLU A 231 -23.09 35.55 -3.46
N ALA A 232 -22.79 34.56 -2.63
CA ALA A 232 -23.79 33.95 -1.75
C ALA A 232 -24.33 35.00 -0.80
N PRO A 233 -25.65 35.12 -0.61
CA PRO A 233 -26.21 35.95 0.45
C PRO A 233 -25.88 35.35 1.81
N GLU A 234 -25.40 36.19 2.73
CA GLU A 234 -25.12 35.85 4.12
C GLU A 234 -26.31 35.13 4.75
N ALA A 235 -26.03 33.98 5.36
CA ALA A 235 -27.02 33.22 6.12
C ALA A 235 -27.43 34.03 7.37
N MET A 236 -28.65 34.48 7.38
CA MET A 236 -29.31 34.93 8.61
C MET A 236 -29.66 33.69 9.45
N ASP A 237 -29.13 33.67 10.68
CA ASP A 237 -29.51 32.77 11.75
C ASP A 237 -31.04 32.67 11.92
N ALA A 238 -31.58 31.48 11.81
CA ALA A 238 -32.89 31.14 12.35
C ALA A 238 -32.70 29.99 13.34
N VAL A 239 -32.99 30.37 14.57
CA VAL A 239 -32.97 29.60 15.81
C VAL A 239 -33.96 28.43 15.75
N ALA A 240 -33.54 27.39 16.44
CA ALA A 240 -34.15 26.09 16.69
C ALA A 240 -35.59 26.10 17.22
N GLU A 241 -36.22 24.97 17.09
CA GLU A 241 -36.94 24.23 18.15
C GLU A 241 -37.25 22.84 17.58
N GLU A 242 -36.63 21.83 18.17
CA GLU A 242 -37.16 20.84 19.11
C GLU A 242 -38.45 20.11 18.66
N GLU A 243 -38.38 18.82 18.36
CA GLU A 243 -39.06 17.78 19.13
C GLU A 243 -38.70 16.35 18.69
N ALA A 244 -38.53 15.54 19.71
CA ALA A 244 -38.27 14.11 19.65
C ALA A 244 -39.54 13.32 19.29
N ALA A 245 -39.37 12.17 18.65
CA ALA A 245 -40.09 10.94 19.02
C ALA A 245 -39.64 9.68 18.21
N TYR A 246 -39.20 8.70 18.94
CA TYR A 246 -39.50 7.27 18.88
C TYR A 246 -39.78 6.57 17.53
N GLY A 247 -39.07 5.50 17.28
CA GLY A 247 -39.56 4.47 16.40
C GLY A 247 -38.50 3.42 16.02
N ALA A 248 -38.31 2.43 16.88
CA ALA A 248 -37.57 1.21 16.57
C ALA A 248 -38.32 0.38 15.50
N ALA A 249 -37.62 -0.09 14.47
CA ALA A 249 -38.04 -1.27 13.74
C ALA A 249 -36.81 -2.00 13.17
N ALA A 250 -36.60 -3.18 13.68
CA ALA A 250 -35.68 -4.19 13.19
C ALA A 250 -36.12 -4.67 11.81
N GLY A 251 -35.19 -4.71 10.86
CA GLY A 251 -35.37 -5.35 9.55
C GLY A 251 -34.16 -6.21 9.24
N GLY A 252 -34.31 -7.52 9.42
CA GLY A 252 -33.28 -8.50 9.21
C GLY A 252 -32.91 -8.69 7.75
N MET A 253 -31.62 -8.84 7.48
CA MET A 253 -31.09 -9.31 6.21
C MET A 253 -31.23 -10.83 6.08
N PRO A 254 -31.59 -11.38 4.91
CA PRO A 254 -31.65 -12.82 4.71
C PRO A 254 -30.24 -13.40 4.50
N ALA A 255 -29.93 -14.41 5.29
CA ALA A 255 -28.73 -15.23 5.16
C ALA A 255 -28.77 -16.05 3.87
N SER A 256 -27.73 -15.95 3.05
CA SER A 256 -27.51 -16.84 1.92
C SER A 256 -27.04 -18.20 2.41
N LYS A 257 -27.80 -19.25 2.09
CA LYS A 257 -27.45 -20.63 2.38
C LYS A 257 -26.34 -21.12 1.45
N SER A 258 -25.14 -21.32 1.98
CA SER A 258 -24.10 -22.09 1.33
C SER A 258 -24.47 -23.60 1.39
N LYS A 259 -24.69 -24.22 0.26
CA LYS A 259 -24.80 -25.67 0.14
C LYS A 259 -23.42 -26.31 0.40
N ARG A 260 -23.32 -27.05 1.50
CA ARG A 260 -22.25 -28.04 1.68
C ARG A 260 -22.53 -29.22 0.72
N LEU A 261 -21.61 -29.46 -0.20
CA LEU A 261 -21.52 -30.72 -0.93
C LEU A 261 -20.83 -31.75 -0.04
N SER A 262 -21.53 -32.80 0.21
CA SER A 262 -21.08 -33.97 0.96
C SER A 262 -20.07 -34.79 0.15
N ARG A 263 -19.02 -35.20 0.85
CA ARG A 263 -17.95 -36.08 0.42
C ARG A 263 -18.48 -37.55 0.40
N ALA A 264 -18.98 -37.99 -0.74
CA ALA A 264 -19.15 -39.39 -1.05
C ALA A 264 -19.30 -39.51 -2.59
N ASP A 265 -18.35 -40.15 -3.21
CA ASP A 265 -18.28 -40.75 -4.53
C ASP A 265 -16.94 -40.45 -5.22
N MET A 266 -15.91 -41.13 -4.74
CA MET A 266 -14.67 -41.39 -5.50
C MET A 266 -14.08 -42.70 -4.97
N ASP A 267 -14.70 -43.80 -5.40
CA ASP A 267 -14.04 -45.09 -5.53
C ASP A 267 -14.44 -45.65 -6.91
N ASP A 268 -13.49 -46.30 -7.54
CA ASP A 268 -13.50 -46.93 -8.85
C ASP A 268 -13.04 -46.09 -10.04
N GLN A 269 -11.70 -46.10 -10.22
CA GLN A 269 -11.09 -46.47 -11.50
C GLN A 269 -9.58 -46.68 -11.33
N GLU A 270 -9.22 -47.89 -10.93
CA GLU A 270 -7.90 -48.44 -11.18
C GLU A 270 -7.76 -48.88 -12.65
N ALA A 271 -6.48 -48.81 -13.10
CA ALA A 271 -5.92 -49.56 -14.21
C ALA A 271 -6.10 -49.00 -15.63
N PHE A 272 -5.07 -48.25 -16.06
CA PHE A 272 -4.37 -48.59 -17.31
C PHE A 272 -2.95 -47.98 -17.24
N MET A 273 -1.99 -48.78 -16.76
CA MET A 273 -0.58 -48.53 -17.00
C MET A 273 -0.31 -48.76 -18.47
N ASN A 274 0.05 -47.71 -19.19
CA ASN A 274 0.64 -47.82 -20.50
C ASN A 274 2.14 -47.44 -20.38
N GLU A 275 2.94 -48.44 -20.46
CA GLU A 275 4.40 -48.44 -20.49
C GLU A 275 4.83 -47.72 -21.77
N SER A 276 5.19 -46.43 -21.68
CA SER A 276 5.78 -45.67 -22.77
C SER A 276 7.29 -45.76 -22.66
N ALA A 277 7.92 -46.31 -23.68
CA ALA A 277 9.36 -46.40 -23.87
C ALA A 277 10.02 -45.01 -23.77
N PRO A 278 11.26 -44.92 -23.22
CA PRO A 278 11.94 -43.62 -23.08
C PRO A 278 12.31 -43.07 -24.48
N ALA A 279 11.89 -41.83 -24.71
CA ALA A 279 12.28 -41.06 -25.88
C ALA A 279 13.83 -40.86 -25.92
N PRO A 280 14.45 -40.87 -27.11
CA PRO A 280 15.89 -40.66 -27.22
C PRO A 280 16.23 -39.24 -26.74
N ALA A 281 17.32 -39.14 -25.93
CA ALA A 281 17.83 -37.90 -25.38
C ALA A 281 18.12 -36.88 -26.51
N ALA A 282 17.51 -35.70 -26.42
CA ALA A 282 17.82 -34.59 -27.30
C ALA A 282 19.31 -34.21 -27.21
N PRO A 283 19.95 -33.83 -28.33
CA PRO A 283 21.34 -33.38 -28.31
C PRO A 283 21.49 -32.15 -27.41
N PRO A 284 22.60 -31.98 -26.69
CA PRO A 284 22.81 -30.83 -25.81
C PRO A 284 22.75 -29.54 -26.63
N MET A 285 21.82 -28.68 -26.29
CA MET A 285 21.76 -27.33 -26.86
C MET A 285 23.06 -26.59 -26.52
N PRO A 286 23.68 -25.88 -27.46
CA PRO A 286 24.84 -25.07 -27.18
C PRO A 286 24.46 -24.03 -26.12
N LYS A 287 25.22 -23.97 -25.04
CA LYS A 287 25.06 -22.91 -24.02
C LYS A 287 25.18 -21.58 -24.73
N PRO A 288 24.19 -20.69 -24.66
CA PRO A 288 24.34 -19.36 -25.22
C PRO A 288 25.52 -18.70 -24.50
N SER A 289 26.58 -18.39 -25.22
CA SER A 289 27.61 -17.50 -24.71
C SER A 289 26.98 -16.16 -24.54
N MET A 290 26.67 -15.79 -23.31
CA MET A 290 26.25 -14.42 -22.97
C MET A 290 27.44 -13.50 -23.21
N GLY A 291 27.60 -13.03 -24.44
CA GLY A 291 28.42 -11.87 -24.75
C GLY A 291 27.94 -10.72 -23.83
N THR A 292 28.88 -10.01 -23.28
CA THR A 292 28.71 -8.83 -22.39
C THR A 292 27.50 -8.00 -22.80
N LEU A 293 26.42 -8.06 -21.99
CA LEU A 293 25.12 -7.41 -22.23
C LEU A 293 25.16 -5.88 -22.06
N ALA A 294 26.31 -5.28 -21.84
CA ALA A 294 26.44 -3.84 -21.78
C ALA A 294 26.70 -3.26 -23.18
N PRO A 295 25.87 -2.34 -23.69
CA PRO A 295 26.22 -1.59 -24.88
C PRO A 295 27.52 -0.84 -24.60
N ARG A 296 28.52 -1.07 -25.43
CA ARG A 296 29.83 -0.36 -25.35
C ARG A 296 29.73 1.08 -25.84
N ASP A 297 28.62 1.45 -26.44
CA ASP A 297 28.38 2.75 -27.03
C ASP A 297 27.24 3.46 -26.30
N SER A 298 27.56 4.50 -25.55
CA SER A 298 26.59 5.32 -24.80
C SER A 298 25.68 6.15 -25.74
N SER A 299 26.02 6.30 -27.01
CA SER A 299 25.20 6.99 -28.01
C SER A 299 23.88 6.26 -28.33
N ARG A 300 23.78 4.99 -27.93
CA ARG A 300 22.58 4.16 -28.12
C ARG A 300 21.60 4.20 -26.94
N LEU A 301 21.92 4.94 -25.87
CA LEU A 301 21.05 5.08 -24.73
C LEU A 301 20.14 6.28 -24.90
N ALA A 302 18.90 6.17 -24.39
CA ALA A 302 17.96 7.28 -24.40
C ALA A 302 18.48 8.45 -23.56
N GLN A 303 18.22 9.66 -24.03
CA GLN A 303 18.41 10.86 -23.22
C GLN A 303 17.27 10.95 -22.22
N VAL A 304 17.60 11.20 -20.95
CA VAL A 304 16.63 11.30 -19.87
C VAL A 304 16.47 12.78 -19.50
N GLU A 305 15.29 13.31 -19.71
CA GLU A 305 14.92 14.69 -19.38
C GLU A 305 13.75 14.69 -18.40
N VAL A 306 13.82 15.54 -17.37
CA VAL A 306 12.71 15.76 -16.43
C VAL A 306 12.06 17.09 -16.75
N GLN A 307 10.85 17.05 -17.30
CA GLN A 307 10.08 18.23 -17.69
C GLN A 307 8.73 18.22 -16.97
N SER A 308 8.41 19.30 -16.27
CA SER A 308 7.12 19.47 -15.57
C SER A 308 6.69 18.28 -14.68
N GLY A 309 7.66 17.63 -14.02
CA GLY A 309 7.39 16.48 -13.14
C GLY A 309 7.29 15.12 -13.83
N ALA A 310 7.30 15.08 -15.16
CA ALA A 310 7.38 13.85 -15.95
C ALA A 310 8.80 13.57 -16.41
N THR A 311 9.16 12.29 -16.50
CA THR A 311 10.45 11.88 -17.07
C THR A 311 10.25 11.48 -18.52
N ARG A 312 10.97 12.11 -19.42
CA ARG A 312 10.98 11.82 -20.85
C ARG A 312 12.25 11.07 -21.22
N TYR A 313 12.09 9.94 -21.90
CA TYR A 313 13.16 9.13 -22.47
C TYR A 313 13.15 9.29 -23.98
N GLU A 314 14.09 10.05 -24.53
CA GLU A 314 14.26 10.19 -25.97
C GLU A 314 15.19 9.12 -26.50
N VAL A 315 14.68 8.30 -27.41
CA VAL A 315 15.49 7.25 -28.05
C VAL A 315 16.42 7.91 -29.09
N PRO A 316 17.76 7.74 -28.98
CA PRO A 316 18.71 8.53 -29.76
C PRO A 316 18.83 8.09 -31.22
N HIS A 317 18.03 7.16 -31.67
CA HIS A 317 17.99 6.65 -33.05
C HIS A 317 16.55 6.45 -33.47
N THR A 318 16.29 6.59 -34.76
CA THR A 318 14.98 6.29 -35.31
C THR A 318 14.63 4.81 -35.18
N VAL A 319 13.37 4.52 -34.95
CA VAL A 319 12.85 3.16 -34.87
C VAL A 319 11.79 2.91 -35.94
N SER A 320 11.71 1.66 -36.42
CA SER A 320 10.65 1.24 -37.31
C SER A 320 9.84 0.15 -36.60
N ILE A 321 8.52 0.38 -36.50
CA ILE A 321 7.60 -0.54 -35.81
C ILE A 321 6.41 -0.73 -36.75
N PRO A 322 6.28 -1.90 -37.39
CA PRO A 322 5.11 -2.22 -38.20
C PRO A 322 3.80 -2.10 -37.40
N ASP A 323 2.70 -1.83 -38.07
CA ASP A 323 1.38 -1.88 -37.43
C ASP A 323 1.12 -3.25 -36.83
N GLU A 324 0.33 -3.31 -35.76
CA GLU A 324 0.02 -4.54 -34.99
C GLU A 324 1.26 -5.27 -34.43
N SER A 325 2.37 -4.58 -34.26
CA SER A 325 3.60 -5.16 -33.73
C SER A 325 4.11 -4.44 -32.47
N ALA A 326 5.04 -5.10 -31.78
CA ALA A 326 5.70 -4.56 -30.59
C ALA A 326 7.22 -4.56 -30.75
N THR A 327 7.86 -3.55 -30.21
CA THR A 327 9.32 -3.48 -30.12
C THR A 327 9.78 -3.17 -28.71
N MET A 328 11.04 -3.50 -28.44
CA MET A 328 11.67 -3.29 -27.14
C MET A 328 12.91 -2.42 -27.33
N VAL A 329 12.90 -1.23 -26.75
CA VAL A 329 13.99 -0.26 -26.85
C VAL A 329 14.73 -0.12 -25.53
N LEU A 330 16.05 -0.07 -25.57
CA LEU A 330 16.88 0.15 -24.38
C LEU A 330 16.89 1.64 -24.05
N LEU A 331 16.34 2.00 -22.88
CA LEU A 331 16.25 3.38 -22.42
C LEU A 331 17.46 3.77 -21.56
N VAL A 332 17.82 2.95 -20.57
CA VAL A 332 18.90 3.23 -19.64
C VAL A 332 19.76 1.98 -19.47
N SER A 333 21.08 2.16 -19.44
CA SER A 333 22.03 1.15 -18.97
C SER A 333 23.07 1.85 -18.10
N LYS A 334 22.97 1.64 -16.78
CA LYS A 334 23.81 2.40 -15.82
C LYS A 334 24.21 1.54 -14.64
N LYS A 335 25.45 1.76 -14.16
CA LYS A 335 25.87 1.22 -12.88
C LYS A 335 25.20 2.02 -11.76
N VAL A 336 24.60 1.31 -10.81
CA VAL A 336 23.92 1.86 -9.65
C VAL A 336 24.40 1.16 -8.38
N PRO A 337 24.44 1.82 -7.22
CA PRO A 337 24.64 1.11 -5.95
C PRO A 337 23.55 0.06 -5.79
N GLY A 338 23.95 -1.20 -5.59
CA GLY A 338 22.99 -2.29 -5.49
C GLY A 338 23.62 -3.60 -5.05
N GLN A 339 22.88 -4.35 -4.25
CA GLN A 339 23.32 -5.63 -3.70
C GLN A 339 22.15 -6.59 -3.50
N ALA A 340 22.45 -7.89 -3.55
CA ALA A 340 21.50 -8.93 -3.16
C ALA A 340 21.67 -9.23 -1.67
N VAL A 341 20.57 -9.20 -0.90
CA VAL A 341 20.55 -9.50 0.53
C VAL A 341 19.34 -10.36 0.88
N HIS A 342 19.35 -10.94 2.07
CA HIS A 342 18.18 -11.61 2.61
C HIS A 342 17.31 -10.60 3.38
N LEU A 343 16.00 -10.65 3.21
CA LEU A 343 15.04 -9.80 3.92
C LEU A 343 13.95 -10.67 4.55
N PHE A 344 13.86 -10.63 5.87
CA PHE A 344 12.71 -11.18 6.57
C PHE A 344 11.61 -10.13 6.67
N ALA A 345 10.58 -10.32 5.86
CA ALA A 345 9.40 -9.45 5.77
C ALA A 345 8.19 -10.35 5.51
N PRO A 346 7.53 -10.87 6.55
CA PRO A 346 6.35 -11.71 6.40
C PRO A 346 5.28 -11.07 5.53
N ASP A 347 4.81 -11.81 4.52
CA ASP A 347 3.77 -11.40 3.58
C ASP A 347 2.60 -12.40 3.67
N PRO A 348 1.37 -11.96 3.99
CA PRO A 348 0.20 -12.83 4.04
C PRO A 348 -0.11 -13.56 2.73
N GLY A 349 0.29 -13.00 1.59
CA GLY A 349 0.15 -13.63 0.27
C GLY A 349 1.13 -14.79 0.02
N VAL A 350 2.17 -14.92 0.87
CA VAL A 350 3.19 -15.98 0.78
C VAL A 350 3.36 -16.61 2.17
N PRO A 351 2.58 -17.65 2.53
CA PRO A 351 2.55 -18.22 3.89
C PRO A 351 3.92 -18.63 4.44
N ASP A 352 4.79 -19.18 3.59
CA ASP A 352 6.15 -19.60 3.96
C ASP A 352 7.04 -18.43 4.40
N SER A 353 6.71 -17.19 4.00
CA SER A 353 7.46 -15.99 4.39
C SER A 353 7.36 -15.66 5.88
N SER A 354 6.40 -16.23 6.58
CA SER A 354 6.28 -16.12 8.04
C SER A 354 7.45 -16.75 8.80
N ARG A 355 8.18 -17.65 8.13
CA ARG A 355 9.32 -18.40 8.68
C ARG A 355 10.60 -18.28 7.86
N HIS A 356 10.49 -17.91 6.60
CA HIS A 356 11.61 -17.88 5.67
C HIS A 356 11.77 -16.49 5.05
N PRO A 357 12.99 -15.95 4.96
CA PRO A 357 13.24 -14.66 4.36
C PRO A 357 13.16 -14.74 2.84
N PHE A 358 12.91 -13.61 2.22
CA PHE A 358 13.09 -13.43 0.79
C PHE A 358 14.56 -13.13 0.47
N ARG A 359 15.04 -13.62 -0.65
CA ARG A 359 16.19 -13.03 -1.33
C ARG A 359 15.70 -11.80 -2.08
N VAL A 360 16.29 -10.66 -1.78
CA VAL A 360 15.88 -9.37 -2.35
C VAL A 360 17.08 -8.69 -2.98
N VAL A 361 16.81 -7.88 -3.98
CA VAL A 361 17.77 -6.92 -4.48
C VAL A 361 17.44 -5.55 -3.92
N ARG A 362 18.42 -4.89 -3.35
CA ARG A 362 18.36 -3.54 -2.85
C ARG A 362 19.21 -2.64 -3.73
N PHE A 363 18.63 -1.62 -4.35
CA PHE A 363 19.36 -0.70 -5.22
C PHE A 363 18.80 0.71 -5.19
N LYS A 364 19.65 1.68 -5.51
CA LYS A 364 19.28 3.09 -5.55
C LYS A 364 19.03 3.54 -6.98
N ASN A 365 17.94 4.26 -7.22
CA ASN A 365 17.67 4.84 -8.53
C ASN A 365 18.65 5.98 -8.85
N ALA A 366 19.64 5.68 -9.68
CA ALA A 366 20.59 6.65 -10.23
C ALA A 366 20.39 6.84 -11.75
N SER A 367 19.22 6.44 -12.32
CA SER A 367 18.94 6.54 -13.75
C SER A 367 18.88 7.98 -14.25
N GLY A 368 18.49 8.91 -13.40
CA GLY A 368 18.27 10.33 -13.75
C GLY A 368 16.79 10.69 -13.93
N GLY A 369 15.90 9.70 -13.97
CA GLY A 369 14.46 9.87 -14.12
C GLY A 369 13.64 8.95 -13.23
N LEU A 370 12.33 9.11 -13.25
CA LEU A 370 11.37 8.23 -12.58
C LEU A 370 11.40 6.84 -13.23
N LEU A 371 11.61 5.80 -12.44
CA LEU A 371 11.39 4.42 -12.89
C LEU A 371 9.95 4.04 -12.59
N GLU A 372 9.20 3.70 -13.63
CA GLU A 372 7.80 3.31 -13.54
C GLU A 372 7.62 1.89 -13.01
N LYS A 373 6.42 1.56 -12.52
CA LYS A 373 6.11 0.19 -12.08
C LYS A 373 6.26 -0.81 -13.22
N GLY A 374 7.03 -1.88 -12.99
CA GLY A 374 7.26 -2.92 -13.98
C GLY A 374 8.03 -4.14 -13.46
N PRO A 375 8.05 -5.25 -14.23
CA PRO A 375 8.80 -6.44 -13.87
C PRO A 375 10.31 -6.20 -13.91
N ILE A 376 11.03 -6.78 -12.94
CA ILE A 376 12.48 -6.74 -12.86
C ILE A 376 13.05 -8.15 -12.79
N ALA A 377 13.93 -8.49 -13.71
CA ALA A 377 14.68 -9.72 -13.72
C ALA A 377 16.06 -9.50 -13.09
N VAL A 378 16.44 -10.33 -12.14
CA VAL A 378 17.68 -10.23 -11.38
C VAL A 378 18.66 -11.32 -11.84
N PHE A 379 19.89 -10.90 -12.12
CA PHE A 379 20.98 -11.75 -12.55
C PHE A 379 22.21 -11.54 -11.65
N GLU A 380 22.99 -12.58 -11.45
CA GLU A 380 24.29 -12.54 -10.77
C GLU A 380 25.26 -13.46 -11.50
N GLU A 381 26.43 -12.97 -11.85
CA GLU A 381 27.46 -13.72 -12.58
C GLU A 381 26.96 -14.45 -13.86
N GLY A 382 25.97 -13.85 -14.53
CA GLY A 382 25.37 -14.44 -15.74
C GLY A 382 24.25 -15.45 -15.46
N ALA A 383 24.00 -15.84 -14.22
CA ALA A 383 22.88 -16.69 -13.84
C ALA A 383 21.62 -15.87 -13.57
N PHE A 384 20.47 -16.34 -14.02
CA PHE A 384 19.17 -15.79 -13.65
C PHE A 384 18.82 -16.24 -12.23
N LEU A 385 18.60 -15.28 -11.32
CA LEU A 385 18.28 -15.56 -9.92
C LEU A 385 16.78 -15.58 -9.64
N GLY A 386 16.02 -14.80 -10.39
CA GLY A 386 14.58 -14.68 -10.17
C GLY A 386 14.01 -13.40 -10.75
N GLN A 387 12.72 -13.22 -10.54
CA GLN A 387 11.96 -12.10 -11.05
C GLN A 387 11.10 -11.49 -9.94
N GLY A 388 11.03 -10.17 -9.89
CA GLY A 388 10.20 -9.41 -8.96
C GLY A 388 9.44 -8.30 -9.66
N MET A 389 8.73 -7.50 -8.88
CA MET A 389 8.01 -6.34 -9.35
C MET A 389 8.60 -5.08 -8.72
N LEU A 390 9.10 -4.17 -9.54
CA LEU A 390 9.51 -2.84 -9.11
C LEU A 390 8.26 -1.94 -9.05
N ASN A 391 8.05 -1.28 -7.93
CA ASN A 391 7.08 -0.18 -7.84
C ASN A 391 7.69 1.10 -8.42
N SER A 392 6.84 2.11 -8.65
CA SER A 392 7.31 3.42 -9.11
C SER A 392 8.38 3.97 -8.17
N LEU A 393 9.56 4.29 -8.72
CA LEU A 393 10.74 4.66 -7.94
C LEU A 393 11.28 6.02 -8.38
N PRO A 394 11.11 7.08 -7.56
CA PRO A 394 11.66 8.40 -7.84
C PRO A 394 13.19 8.41 -7.90
N VAL A 395 13.74 9.46 -8.49
CA VAL A 395 15.21 9.68 -8.55
C VAL A 395 15.78 9.72 -7.13
N LYS A 396 16.91 9.06 -6.91
CA LYS A 396 17.62 8.90 -5.64
C LYS A 396 16.91 8.05 -4.58
N ALA A 397 15.68 7.63 -4.79
CA ALA A 397 15.01 6.69 -3.91
C ALA A 397 15.63 5.29 -4.01
N GLU A 398 15.42 4.49 -2.98
CA GLU A 398 15.89 3.13 -2.88
C GLU A 398 14.74 2.13 -3.03
N ALA A 399 14.99 1.06 -3.77
CA ALA A 399 14.05 -0.05 -3.91
C ALA A 399 14.59 -1.30 -3.24
N ILE A 400 13.70 -2.06 -2.62
CA ILE A 400 13.94 -3.40 -2.12
C ILE A 400 12.94 -4.32 -2.82
N VAL A 401 13.44 -5.17 -3.73
CA VAL A 401 12.59 -6.00 -4.58
C VAL A 401 12.83 -7.48 -4.27
N PRO A 402 11.83 -8.19 -3.72
CA PRO A 402 11.91 -9.64 -3.51
C PRO A 402 11.82 -10.37 -4.85
N PHE A 403 12.65 -11.43 -5.00
CA PHE A 403 12.68 -12.24 -6.21
C PHE A 403 12.73 -13.75 -5.97
N ALA A 404 13.05 -14.19 -4.74
CA ALA A 404 13.04 -15.60 -4.35
C ALA A 404 12.78 -15.77 -2.86
N LEU A 405 12.27 -16.92 -2.44
CA LEU A 405 12.14 -17.31 -1.04
C LEU A 405 13.30 -18.26 -0.67
N VAL A 406 13.92 -18.03 0.49
CA VAL A 406 15.09 -18.80 0.95
C VAL A 406 14.68 -19.71 2.09
N ARG A 407 14.65 -21.02 1.85
CA ARG A 407 14.22 -22.02 2.83
C ARG A 407 15.32 -22.49 3.78
N ASP A 408 16.57 -22.25 3.45
CA ASP A 408 17.73 -22.63 4.29
C ASP A 408 17.89 -21.72 5.52
N LEU A 409 17.26 -20.56 5.51
CA LEU A 409 17.14 -19.67 6.66
C LEU A 409 15.75 -19.82 7.27
N ALA A 410 15.70 -20.16 8.57
CA ALA A 410 14.45 -20.25 9.34
C ALA A 410 14.44 -19.22 10.46
N ILE A 411 13.32 -18.55 10.65
CA ILE A 411 13.16 -17.44 11.61
C ILE A 411 11.91 -17.69 12.45
N GLU A 412 12.08 -17.65 13.76
CA GLU A 412 10.99 -17.63 14.73
C GLU A 412 10.92 -16.26 15.38
N THR A 413 9.70 -15.70 15.44
CA THR A 413 9.46 -14.40 16.07
C THR A 413 8.61 -14.58 17.31
N SER A 414 9.02 -13.97 18.41
CA SER A 414 8.24 -13.92 19.64
C SER A 414 8.24 -12.51 20.22
N GLN A 415 7.13 -12.14 20.85
CA GLN A 415 6.99 -10.83 21.49
C GLN A 415 6.62 -10.99 22.96
N ARG A 416 7.17 -10.11 23.79
CA ARG A 416 6.76 -9.96 25.17
C ARG A 416 6.67 -8.47 25.53
N TRP A 417 5.79 -8.18 26.50
CA TRP A 417 5.63 -6.83 27.02
C TRP A 417 6.18 -6.77 28.45
N ASP A 418 6.77 -5.63 28.78
CA ASP A 418 7.32 -5.35 30.09
C ASP A 418 7.07 -3.88 30.44
N GLN A 419 6.95 -3.56 31.72
CA GLN A 419 6.83 -2.19 32.18
C GLN A 419 8.15 -1.79 32.83
N ARG A 420 8.74 -0.68 32.37
CA ARG A 420 10.05 -0.21 32.83
C ARG A 420 10.04 1.27 33.13
N ASP A 421 11.03 1.69 33.89
CA ASP A 421 11.41 3.10 34.08
C ASP A 421 10.22 3.99 34.52
N VAL A 422 9.54 3.58 35.62
CA VAL A 422 8.47 4.41 36.19
C VAL A 422 9.06 5.69 36.78
N ARG A 423 8.53 6.83 36.36
CA ARG A 423 9.01 8.16 36.77
C ARG A 423 7.86 9.11 37.08
N PHE A 424 8.14 10.10 37.89
CA PHE A 424 7.22 11.21 38.15
C PHE A 424 6.94 11.96 36.86
N TYR A 425 5.66 12.22 36.58
CA TYR A 425 5.24 12.97 35.42
C TYR A 425 4.67 14.34 35.77
N ALA A 426 3.59 14.37 36.57
CA ALA A 426 2.91 15.61 36.93
C ALA A 426 2.00 15.42 38.16
N VAL A 427 1.62 16.51 38.80
CA VAL A 427 0.46 16.58 39.69
C VAL A 427 -0.53 17.58 39.10
N ARG A 428 -1.74 17.13 38.82
CA ARG A 428 -2.83 17.95 38.25
C ARG A 428 -4.12 17.72 39.03
N SER A 429 -4.74 18.80 39.47
CA SER A 429 -6.01 18.74 40.22
C SER A 429 -6.01 17.72 41.36
N GLY A 430 -4.91 17.69 42.13
CA GLY A 430 -4.75 16.77 43.24
C GLY A 430 -4.45 15.30 42.88
N THR A 431 -4.30 14.98 41.59
CA THR A 431 -3.99 13.63 41.12
C THR A 431 -2.52 13.53 40.73
N LEU A 432 -1.84 12.50 41.23
CA LEU A 432 -0.48 12.16 40.86
C LEU A 432 -0.47 11.32 39.58
N PHE A 433 0.23 11.82 38.57
CA PHE A 433 0.49 11.09 37.34
C PHE A 433 1.93 10.62 37.29
N VAL A 434 2.10 9.36 36.95
CA VAL A 434 3.39 8.77 36.65
C VAL A 434 3.49 8.43 35.18
N GLU A 435 4.67 8.51 34.65
CA GLU A 435 4.98 8.05 33.31
C GLU A 435 5.81 6.78 33.42
N ARG A 436 5.43 5.75 32.66
CA ARG A 436 6.15 4.49 32.58
C ARG A 436 6.39 4.12 31.14
N ASP A 437 7.53 3.52 30.87
CA ASP A 437 7.82 2.99 29.55
C ASP A 437 7.20 1.58 29.45
N GLN A 438 6.22 1.43 28.57
CA GLN A 438 5.78 0.11 28.12
C GLN A 438 6.81 -0.36 27.08
N ALA A 439 7.59 -1.36 27.44
CA ALA A 439 8.57 -1.97 26.56
C ALA A 439 7.97 -3.17 25.84
N THR A 440 8.05 -3.18 24.51
CA THR A 440 7.77 -4.35 23.68
C THR A 440 9.09 -4.91 23.19
N LEU A 441 9.39 -6.14 23.57
CA LEU A 441 10.59 -6.86 23.14
C LEU A 441 10.22 -7.87 22.09
N THR A 442 10.66 -7.63 20.87
CA THR A 442 10.51 -8.58 19.74
C THR A 442 11.82 -9.35 19.60
N THR A 443 11.76 -10.65 19.78
CA THR A 443 12.92 -11.56 19.66
C THR A 443 12.81 -12.33 18.36
N TYR A 444 13.85 -12.24 17.53
CA TYR A 444 14.02 -13.00 16.29
C TYR A 444 15.07 -14.07 16.51
N LYS A 445 14.68 -15.34 16.46
CA LYS A 445 15.59 -16.49 16.51
C LYS A 445 15.80 -17.00 15.10
N ILE A 446 17.03 -16.89 14.62
CA ILE A 446 17.39 -17.16 13.24
C ILE A 446 18.29 -18.39 13.21
N GLN A 447 17.96 -19.34 12.37
CA GLN A 447 18.77 -20.53 12.13
C GLN A 447 19.18 -20.58 10.65
N ASN A 448 20.49 -20.76 10.40
CA ASN A 448 21.04 -20.93 9.08
C ASN A 448 21.35 -22.42 8.84
N GLY A 449 20.79 -23.00 7.78
CA GLY A 449 21.07 -24.37 7.31
C GLY A 449 22.11 -24.45 6.20
N ASP A 450 22.60 -23.29 5.72
CA ASP A 450 23.55 -23.22 4.61
C ASP A 450 25.02 -23.31 5.09
N GLN A 451 25.90 -23.69 4.15
CA GLN A 451 27.36 -23.75 4.34
C GLN A 451 28.02 -22.37 4.38
N GLU A 452 27.31 -21.34 3.91
CA GLU A 452 27.80 -19.95 3.91
C GLU A 452 27.16 -19.12 5.01
N PRO A 453 27.87 -18.13 5.56
CA PRO A 453 27.28 -17.19 6.51
C PRO A 453 26.27 -16.31 5.76
N ALA A 454 25.13 -16.04 6.39
CA ALA A 454 24.08 -15.22 5.81
C ALA A 454 24.05 -13.81 6.42
N GLN A 455 23.92 -12.81 5.56
CA GLN A 455 23.58 -11.44 5.96
C GLN A 455 22.08 -11.23 5.74
N LEU A 456 21.37 -10.81 6.79
CA LEU A 456 19.92 -10.71 6.81
C LEU A 456 19.51 -9.33 7.31
N LEU A 457 18.50 -8.75 6.69
CA LEU A 457 17.76 -7.60 7.19
C LEU A 457 16.42 -8.08 7.74
N LEU A 458 16.11 -7.72 8.99
CA LEU A 458 14.82 -7.96 9.61
C LEU A 458 13.96 -6.70 9.44
N ARG A 459 12.85 -6.80 8.72
CA ARG A 459 11.86 -5.73 8.62
C ARG A 459 11.00 -5.74 9.88
N HIS A 460 11.32 -4.85 10.80
CA HIS A 460 10.59 -4.69 12.05
C HIS A 460 9.56 -3.57 11.91
N PHE A 461 8.28 -3.92 12.08
CA PHE A 461 7.20 -2.94 12.08
C PHE A 461 7.18 -2.21 13.42
N ARG A 462 7.13 -0.90 13.37
CA ARG A 462 7.12 -0.03 14.53
C ARG A 462 5.72 0.43 14.88
N ALA A 463 5.41 0.48 16.17
CA ALA A 463 4.23 1.21 16.63
C ALA A 463 4.45 2.72 16.44
N SER A 464 3.40 3.45 16.00
CA SER A 464 3.48 4.86 15.61
C SER A 464 4.00 5.82 16.68
N ASP A 465 3.81 5.47 17.94
CA ASP A 465 4.16 6.26 19.12
C ASP A 465 5.30 5.63 19.97
N ALA A 466 5.86 4.51 19.48
CA ALA A 466 7.00 3.86 20.11
C ALA A 466 8.33 4.36 19.52
N ARG A 467 9.37 4.33 20.33
CA ARG A 467 10.75 4.60 19.93
C ARG A 467 11.61 3.35 20.13
N LEU A 468 12.55 3.13 19.24
CA LEU A 468 13.54 2.08 19.42
C LEU A 468 14.45 2.42 20.62
N HIS A 469 14.66 1.43 21.48
CA HIS A 469 15.57 1.56 22.61
C HIS A 469 16.82 0.72 22.35
N LYS A 470 17.97 1.39 22.22
CA LYS A 470 19.27 0.76 21.96
C LYS A 470 19.21 -0.31 20.85
N PRO A 471 18.77 0.06 19.63
CA PRO A 471 18.67 -0.91 18.55
C PRO A 471 20.06 -1.48 18.21
N PRO A 472 20.11 -2.67 17.59
CA PRO A 472 21.36 -3.23 17.07
C PRO A 472 22.11 -2.25 16.15
N ALA A 473 23.43 -2.29 16.17
CA ALA A 473 24.25 -1.41 15.33
C ALA A 473 23.92 -1.61 13.85
N GLY A 474 23.84 -0.50 13.10
CA GLY A 474 23.47 -0.52 11.67
C GLY A 474 21.97 -0.61 11.40
N THR A 475 21.10 -0.49 12.41
CA THR A 475 19.66 -0.41 12.23
C THR A 475 19.30 0.88 11.47
N GLU A 476 18.57 0.72 10.37
CA GLU A 476 18.02 1.82 9.57
C GLU A 476 16.57 2.06 9.99
N ASP A 477 16.31 3.19 10.64
CA ASP A 477 14.99 3.54 11.17
C ASP A 477 14.24 4.48 10.22
N ASN A 478 13.21 3.97 9.54
CA ASN A 478 12.34 4.74 8.66
C ASN A 478 11.03 5.09 9.37
N LEU A 479 11.01 6.25 10.02
CA LEU A 479 9.84 6.73 10.75
C LEU A 479 8.64 7.02 9.84
N ALA A 480 8.88 7.41 8.59
CA ALA A 480 7.80 7.73 7.65
C ALA A 480 6.99 6.49 7.24
N GLU A 481 7.66 5.36 7.11
CA GLU A 481 7.04 4.06 6.79
C GLU A 481 6.72 3.22 8.02
N GLN A 482 7.08 3.68 9.22
CA GLN A 482 6.96 2.94 10.48
C GLN A 482 7.65 1.56 10.43
N VAL A 483 8.83 1.52 9.84
CA VAL A 483 9.62 0.31 9.66
C VAL A 483 11.06 0.56 10.08
N ALA A 484 11.67 -0.38 10.76
CA ALA A 484 13.10 -0.44 10.98
C ALA A 484 13.70 -1.66 10.29
N TYR A 485 14.79 -1.47 9.55
CA TYR A 485 15.57 -2.56 8.99
C TYR A 485 16.73 -2.87 9.94
N VAL A 486 16.64 -4.02 10.61
CA VAL A 486 17.61 -4.44 11.62
C VAL A 486 18.54 -5.47 11.01
N PRO A 487 19.86 -5.19 10.90
CA PRO A 487 20.81 -6.14 10.34
C PRO A 487 21.09 -7.29 11.32
N ALA A 488 21.20 -8.48 10.78
CA ALA A 488 21.62 -9.69 11.48
C ALA A 488 22.61 -10.48 10.65
N SER A 489 23.69 -10.95 11.28
CA SER A 489 24.65 -11.87 10.68
C SER A 489 24.50 -13.23 11.32
N VAL A 490 24.34 -14.26 10.49
CA VAL A 490 24.13 -15.64 10.95
C VAL A 490 25.26 -16.50 10.43
N PRO A 491 26.04 -17.16 11.30
CA PRO A 491 27.13 -18.01 10.85
C PRO A 491 26.61 -19.25 10.09
N LYS A 492 27.46 -19.87 9.29
CA LYS A 492 27.16 -21.13 8.61
C LYS A 492 26.71 -22.20 9.62
N PHE A 493 25.64 -22.91 9.30
CA PHE A 493 25.02 -23.93 10.18
C PHE A 493 24.75 -23.44 11.61
N GLY A 494 24.66 -22.13 11.82
CA GLY A 494 24.59 -21.49 13.12
C GLY A 494 23.23 -20.92 13.44
N LYS A 495 23.14 -20.38 14.66
CA LYS A 495 21.96 -19.67 15.17
C LYS A 495 22.37 -18.30 15.67
N THR A 496 21.49 -17.34 15.48
CA THR A 496 21.64 -15.98 15.98
C THR A 496 20.30 -15.53 16.58
N GLU A 497 20.36 -14.83 17.70
CA GLU A 497 19.18 -14.20 18.30
C GLU A 497 19.35 -12.68 18.25
N VAL A 498 18.33 -12.00 17.76
CA VAL A 498 18.26 -10.53 17.70
C VAL A 498 17.05 -10.07 18.48
N VAL A 499 17.26 -9.17 19.42
CA VAL A 499 16.19 -8.57 20.23
C VAL A 499 16.05 -7.10 19.84
N VAL A 500 14.83 -6.72 19.49
CA VAL A 500 14.46 -5.32 19.22
C VAL A 500 13.53 -4.88 20.32
N GLU A 501 13.92 -3.82 21.03
CA GLU A 501 13.14 -3.23 22.11
C GLU A 501 12.52 -1.93 21.64
N GLU A 502 11.20 -1.84 21.67
CA GLU A 502 10.44 -0.62 21.49
C GLU A 502 9.89 -0.13 22.81
N ARG A 503 9.93 1.16 23.04
CA ARG A 503 9.37 1.79 24.23
C ARG A 503 8.34 2.84 23.87
N ARG A 504 7.24 2.78 24.58
CA ARG A 504 6.14 3.74 24.51
C ARG A 504 5.93 4.35 25.89
N ALA A 505 5.97 5.65 25.98
CA ALA A 505 5.67 6.35 27.23
C ALA A 505 4.16 6.34 27.48
N MET A 506 3.75 5.76 28.58
CA MET A 506 2.36 5.74 29.04
C MET A 506 2.22 6.50 30.35
N GLN A 507 1.21 7.35 30.40
CA GLN A 507 0.87 8.10 31.59
C GLN A 507 -0.33 7.46 32.28
N SER A 508 -0.25 7.35 33.61
CA SER A 508 -1.34 6.82 34.41
C SER A 508 -1.42 7.54 35.74
N ALA A 509 -2.65 7.66 36.26
CA ALA A 509 -2.87 8.13 37.61
C ALA A 509 -2.48 7.04 38.62
N VAL A 510 -1.85 7.41 39.72
CA VAL A 510 -1.45 6.52 40.79
C VAL A 510 -1.97 7.04 42.11
N ALA A 511 -2.45 6.13 42.95
CA ALA A 511 -2.87 6.46 44.32
C ALA A 511 -1.68 6.93 45.15
N TRP A 512 -1.82 8.02 45.86
CA TRP A 512 -0.76 8.61 46.67
C TRP A 512 -0.24 7.69 47.79
N GLU A 513 -1.11 6.79 48.27
CA GLU A 513 -0.82 5.84 49.35
C GLU A 513 -0.05 4.61 48.84
N SER A 514 0.10 4.44 47.53
CA SER A 514 0.74 3.27 46.95
C SER A 514 2.26 3.26 47.19
N VAL A 515 2.84 2.08 47.19
CA VAL A 515 4.29 1.89 47.26
C VAL A 515 4.97 2.56 46.04
N GLU A 516 4.33 2.49 44.89
CA GLU A 516 4.82 3.08 43.66
C GLU A 516 4.89 4.61 43.75
N ALA A 517 3.84 5.27 44.28
CA ALA A 517 3.85 6.72 44.49
C ALA A 517 5.02 7.17 45.35
N ARG A 518 5.26 6.44 46.49
CA ARG A 518 6.38 6.74 47.40
C ARG A 518 7.72 6.65 46.70
N GLN A 519 7.95 5.60 45.90
CA GLN A 519 9.21 5.42 45.17
C GLN A 519 9.45 6.49 44.14
N VAL A 520 8.41 6.82 43.38
CA VAL A 520 8.49 7.82 42.30
C VAL A 520 8.69 9.22 42.87
N ILE A 521 7.95 9.59 43.90
CA ILE A 521 8.11 10.90 44.57
C ILE A 521 9.50 10.99 45.23
N GLY A 522 9.96 9.95 45.91
CA GLY A 522 11.29 9.89 46.52
C GLY A 522 12.39 10.08 45.48
N SER A 523 12.29 9.40 44.33
CA SER A 523 13.25 9.57 43.23
C SER A 523 13.21 10.98 42.63
N TYR A 524 12.01 11.57 42.51
CA TYR A 524 11.85 12.94 42.04
C TYR A 524 12.49 13.96 42.98
N LEU A 525 12.26 13.84 44.28
CA LEU A 525 12.85 14.68 45.33
C LEU A 525 14.38 14.56 45.34
N ALA A 526 14.91 13.34 45.23
CA ALA A 526 16.36 13.06 45.20
C ALA A 526 17.03 13.66 43.92
N SER A 527 16.30 13.79 42.82
CA SER A 527 16.81 14.39 41.60
C SER A 527 17.01 15.92 41.66
N GLY A 528 16.52 16.57 42.73
CA GLY A 528 16.58 18.02 42.90
C GLY A 528 15.67 18.82 41.96
N LYS A 529 14.79 18.17 41.22
CA LYS A 529 13.84 18.81 40.30
C LYS A 529 12.72 19.53 41.03
N GLY A 530 12.06 20.46 40.33
CA GLY A 530 11.00 21.30 40.91
C GLY A 530 11.54 22.44 41.78
N ASN A 531 10.68 23.40 42.09
CA ASN A 531 11.02 24.50 42.98
C ASN A 531 10.97 24.09 44.47
N ALA A 532 11.54 24.91 45.36
CA ALA A 532 11.61 24.59 46.78
C ALA A 532 10.24 24.39 47.44
N GLN A 533 9.24 25.18 46.99
CA GLN A 533 7.88 25.08 47.51
C GLN A 533 7.19 23.78 47.10
N GLN A 534 7.37 23.37 45.82
CA GLN A 534 6.83 22.10 45.31
C GLN A 534 7.45 20.89 46.01
N ARG A 535 8.79 20.91 46.24
CA ARG A 535 9.46 19.83 46.99
C ARG A 535 8.96 19.72 48.41
N ALA A 536 8.87 20.85 49.16
CA ALA A 536 8.36 20.86 50.51
C ALA A 536 6.91 20.35 50.58
N ALA A 537 6.06 20.75 49.64
CA ALA A 537 4.67 20.24 49.58
C ALA A 537 4.60 18.74 49.30
N LEU A 538 5.44 18.21 48.39
CA LEU A 538 5.52 16.76 48.12
C LEU A 538 6.03 15.98 49.31
N GLU A 539 7.05 16.46 50.03
CA GLU A 539 7.55 15.86 51.27
C GLU A 539 6.45 15.80 52.36
N GLN A 540 5.71 16.89 52.51
CA GLN A 540 4.58 16.94 53.44
C GLN A 540 3.49 15.94 53.08
N ILE A 541 3.08 15.88 51.80
CA ILE A 541 2.08 14.94 51.30
C ILE A 541 2.55 13.48 51.50
N LEU A 542 3.82 13.19 51.20
CA LEU A 542 4.41 11.87 51.34
C LEU A 542 4.38 11.42 52.83
N SER A 543 4.81 12.31 53.73
CA SER A 543 4.79 12.06 55.19
C SER A 543 3.37 11.80 55.71
N GLN A 544 2.40 12.59 55.25
CA GLN A 544 0.98 12.40 55.60
C GLN A 544 0.39 11.09 55.04
N ALA A 545 0.76 10.73 53.80
CA ALA A 545 0.35 9.49 53.18
C ALA A 545 0.94 8.26 53.88
N GLU A 546 2.20 8.34 54.34
CA GLU A 546 2.85 7.30 55.14
C GLU A 546 2.17 7.14 56.50
N ALA A 547 1.86 8.26 57.20
CA ALA A 547 1.15 8.24 58.44
C ALA A 547 -0.25 7.62 58.30
N LEU A 548 -0.97 7.96 57.21
CA LEU A 548 -2.27 7.37 56.87
C LEU A 548 -2.17 5.85 56.64
N ALA A 549 -1.16 5.41 55.89
CA ALA A 549 -0.93 3.97 55.65
C ALA A 549 -0.65 3.21 56.97
N GLN A 550 0.15 3.78 57.88
CA GLN A 550 0.43 3.18 59.17
C GLN A 550 -0.83 3.05 60.04
N VAL A 551 -1.67 4.11 60.09
CA VAL A 551 -2.93 4.11 60.80
C VAL A 551 -3.89 3.05 60.24
N THR A 552 -4.01 2.96 58.92
CA THR A 552 -4.87 1.98 58.25
C THR A 552 -4.38 0.54 58.48
N ASP A 553 -3.07 0.30 58.48
CA ASP A 553 -2.50 -0.99 58.80
C ASP A 553 -2.75 -1.37 60.26
N GLY A 554 -2.66 -0.38 61.18
CA GLY A 554 -3.01 -0.53 62.57
C GLY A 554 -4.48 -0.94 62.77
N GLU A 555 -5.39 -0.19 62.14
CA GLU A 555 -6.83 -0.54 62.16
C GLU A 555 -7.08 -1.96 61.65
N ASN A 556 -6.49 -2.34 60.53
CA ASN A 556 -6.67 -3.68 59.95
C ASN A 556 -6.15 -4.81 60.86
N LYS A 557 -5.05 -4.57 61.57
CA LYS A 557 -4.52 -5.53 62.55
C LYS A 557 -5.45 -5.69 63.73
N LEU A 558 -5.92 -4.55 64.28
CA LEU A 558 -6.84 -4.59 65.43
C LEU A 558 -8.20 -5.20 65.05
N ARG A 559 -8.72 -4.96 63.87
CA ARG A 559 -9.97 -5.59 63.38
C ARG A 559 -9.84 -7.11 63.31
N ARG A 560 -8.72 -7.64 62.79
CA ARG A 560 -8.47 -9.09 62.78
C ARG A 560 -8.38 -9.66 64.20
N GLU A 561 -7.64 -8.98 65.09
CA GLU A 561 -7.57 -9.37 66.49
C GLU A 561 -8.96 -9.35 67.16
N GLN A 562 -9.78 -8.34 66.84
CA GLN A 562 -11.16 -8.24 67.30
C GLN A 562 -12.00 -9.46 66.87
N GLU A 563 -11.97 -9.80 65.57
CA GLU A 563 -12.71 -10.93 65.02
C GLU A 563 -12.29 -12.28 65.65
N GLU A 564 -10.98 -12.49 65.85
CA GLU A 564 -10.44 -13.68 66.51
C GLU A 564 -10.89 -13.76 67.97
N LEU A 565 -10.81 -12.64 68.70
CA LEU A 565 -11.21 -12.59 70.11
C LEU A 565 -12.73 -12.72 70.26
N GLU A 566 -13.53 -12.13 69.42
CA GLU A 566 -14.99 -12.30 69.41
C GLU A 566 -15.37 -13.76 69.17
N LYS A 567 -14.70 -14.45 68.28
CA LYS A 567 -14.89 -15.88 68.04
C LYS A 567 -14.49 -16.69 69.30
N SER A 568 -13.30 -16.45 69.84
CA SER A 568 -12.79 -17.14 71.00
C SER A 568 -13.64 -16.91 72.26
N THR A 569 -14.11 -15.67 72.48
CA THR A 569 -15.00 -15.36 73.64
C THR A 569 -16.37 -16.00 73.49
N ARG A 570 -16.91 -16.08 72.27
CA ARG A 570 -18.17 -16.78 71.96
C ARG A 570 -18.02 -18.30 72.27
N GLU A 571 -16.96 -18.92 71.78
CA GLU A 571 -16.67 -20.34 72.04
C GLU A 571 -16.47 -20.62 73.54
N THR A 572 -15.76 -19.69 74.21
CA THR A 572 -15.55 -19.78 75.64
C THR A 572 -16.86 -19.68 76.41
N ARG A 573 -17.74 -18.79 76.04
CA ARG A 573 -19.08 -18.65 76.63
C ARG A 573 -19.91 -19.92 76.44
N LEU A 574 -19.97 -20.45 75.21
CA LEU A 574 -20.65 -21.73 74.94
C LEU A 574 -20.08 -22.89 75.76
N SER A 575 -18.74 -22.92 75.97
CA SER A 575 -18.08 -23.93 76.79
C SER A 575 -18.46 -23.78 78.24
N ILE A 576 -18.55 -22.59 78.81
CA ILE A 576 -19.03 -22.33 80.18
C ILE A 576 -20.48 -22.77 80.33
N GLU A 577 -21.36 -22.45 79.38
CA GLU A 577 -22.77 -22.87 79.40
C GLU A 577 -22.90 -24.42 79.38
N ALA A 578 -22.09 -25.11 78.61
CA ALA A 578 -22.11 -26.56 78.48
C ALA A 578 -21.71 -27.26 79.79
N ILE A 579 -20.84 -26.65 80.64
CA ILE A 579 -20.35 -27.21 81.86
C ILE A 579 -21.05 -26.63 83.11
N GLU A 580 -22.01 -25.74 82.96
CA GLU A 580 -22.67 -25.02 84.07
C GLU A 580 -23.26 -25.95 85.09
N LYS A 581 -23.91 -27.05 84.69
CA LYS A 581 -24.60 -28.02 85.56
C LYS A 581 -23.71 -29.14 86.10
N ASN A 582 -22.41 -29.16 85.77
CA ASN A 582 -21.47 -30.20 86.21
C ASN A 582 -20.71 -29.75 87.43
N PRO A 583 -20.97 -30.36 88.62
CA PRO A 583 -20.29 -29.99 89.88
C PRO A 583 -18.78 -30.26 89.89
N ALA A 584 -18.31 -31.23 89.11
CA ALA A 584 -16.90 -31.59 89.04
C ALA A 584 -16.07 -30.62 88.16
N ALA A 585 -16.70 -29.73 87.42
CA ALA A 585 -16.03 -28.81 86.53
C ALA A 585 -15.73 -27.42 87.15
N GLY A 586 -15.71 -27.29 88.49
CA GLY A 586 -15.54 -25.99 89.15
C GLY A 586 -14.25 -25.24 88.81
N THR A 587 -13.12 -25.93 88.77
CA THR A 587 -11.80 -25.36 88.41
C THR A 587 -11.76 -24.91 86.97
N LEU A 588 -12.22 -25.75 86.05
CA LEU A 588 -12.30 -25.42 84.63
C LEU A 588 -13.22 -24.21 84.32
N ARG A 589 -14.35 -24.13 85.07
CA ARG A 589 -15.27 -22.98 84.95
C ARG A 589 -14.62 -21.67 85.37
N ALA A 590 -13.86 -21.69 86.45
CA ALA A 590 -13.12 -20.52 86.94
C ALA A 590 -12.05 -20.07 85.95
N GLU A 591 -11.36 -21.03 85.35
CA GLU A 591 -10.36 -20.75 84.30
C GLU A 591 -11.00 -20.15 83.04
N LEU A 592 -12.05 -20.77 82.53
CA LEU A 592 -12.80 -20.24 81.33
C LEU A 592 -13.44 -18.87 81.61
N THR A 593 -13.96 -18.64 82.84
CA THR A 593 -14.49 -17.33 83.24
C THR A 593 -13.38 -16.27 83.30
N THR A 594 -12.20 -16.62 83.74
CA THR A 594 -11.03 -15.73 83.74
C THR A 594 -10.62 -15.39 82.28
N ARG A 595 -10.55 -16.41 81.44
CA ARG A 595 -10.26 -16.23 79.99
C ARG A 595 -11.32 -15.35 79.30
N LEU A 596 -12.60 -15.56 79.59
CA LEU A 596 -13.70 -14.74 79.08
C LEU A 596 -13.55 -13.26 79.48
N ARG A 597 -13.25 -13.02 80.78
CA ARG A 597 -13.03 -11.67 81.32
C ARG A 597 -11.84 -10.99 80.69
N GLN A 598 -10.73 -11.71 80.50
CA GLN A 598 -9.56 -11.18 79.80
C GLN A 598 -9.88 -10.86 78.33
N GLY A 599 -10.58 -11.78 77.60
CA GLY A 599 -11.00 -11.56 76.23
C GLY A 599 -11.93 -10.35 76.07
N THR A 600 -12.95 -10.18 76.91
CA THR A 600 -13.84 -9.04 76.92
C THR A 600 -13.13 -7.71 77.21
N ALA A 601 -12.22 -7.71 78.22
CA ALA A 601 -11.42 -6.51 78.51
C ALA A 601 -10.51 -6.11 77.38
N ARG A 602 -9.93 -7.08 76.65
CA ARG A 602 -9.13 -6.78 75.41
C ARG A 602 -10.00 -6.28 74.27
N LEU A 603 -11.22 -6.83 74.08
CA LEU A 603 -12.19 -6.33 73.08
C LEU A 603 -12.60 -4.88 73.39
N ASP A 604 -12.85 -4.51 74.65
CA ASP A 604 -13.15 -3.13 75.05
C ASP A 604 -11.96 -2.19 74.73
N GLN A 605 -10.74 -2.66 74.97
CA GLN A 605 -9.52 -1.93 74.69
C GLN A 605 -9.37 -1.72 73.13
N ILE A 606 -9.50 -2.79 72.36
CA ILE A 606 -9.42 -2.74 70.87
C ILE A 606 -10.47 -1.77 70.31
N THR A 607 -11.70 -1.79 70.86
CA THR A 607 -12.76 -0.90 70.44
C THR A 607 -12.38 0.57 70.64
N LYS A 608 -11.75 0.92 71.79
CA LYS A 608 -11.25 2.28 72.04
C LYS A 608 -10.12 2.64 71.08
N GLU A 609 -9.14 1.76 70.89
CA GLU A 609 -8.02 1.96 69.96
C GLU A 609 -8.50 2.15 68.52
N LEU A 610 -9.50 1.38 68.09
CA LEU A 610 -10.12 1.54 66.74
C LEU A 610 -10.82 2.88 66.55
N VAL A 611 -11.51 3.38 67.60
CA VAL A 611 -12.13 4.72 67.54
C VAL A 611 -11.06 5.81 67.45
N GLU A 612 -10.00 5.74 68.24
CA GLU A 612 -8.89 6.70 68.18
C GLU A 612 -8.17 6.68 66.81
N LEU A 613 -7.87 5.48 66.29
CA LEU A 613 -7.27 5.35 64.96
C LEU A 613 -8.22 5.85 63.86
N GLY A 614 -9.53 5.57 63.96
CA GLY A 614 -10.54 6.06 63.02
C GLY A 614 -10.63 7.58 62.99
N LEU A 615 -10.57 8.25 64.14
CA LEU A 615 -10.52 9.71 64.21
C LEU A 615 -9.22 10.25 63.57
N ARG A 616 -8.09 9.66 63.91
CA ARG A 616 -6.79 10.04 63.38
C ARG A 616 -6.70 9.82 61.85
N ARG A 617 -7.27 8.72 61.37
CA ARG A 617 -7.39 8.46 59.94
C ARG A 617 -8.19 9.55 59.25
N SER A 618 -9.37 9.88 59.76
CA SER A 618 -10.23 10.93 59.19
C SER A 618 -9.54 12.30 59.16
N GLU A 619 -8.79 12.64 60.22
CA GLU A 619 -8.02 13.88 60.26
C GLU A 619 -6.92 13.91 59.20
N LEU A 620 -6.15 12.80 59.07
CA LEU A 620 -5.10 12.66 58.04
C LEU A 620 -5.66 12.69 56.63
N GLU A 621 -6.80 12.05 56.37
CA GLU A 621 -7.48 12.07 55.08
C GLU A 621 -7.88 13.50 54.65
N VAL A 622 -8.43 14.28 55.61
CA VAL A 622 -8.80 15.69 55.31
C VAL A 622 -7.55 16.54 55.01
N ARG A 623 -6.53 16.43 55.87
CA ARG A 623 -5.28 17.19 55.66
C ARG A 623 -4.60 16.82 54.36
N LEU A 624 -4.55 15.53 54.03
CA LEU A 624 -3.96 15.02 52.81
C LEU A 624 -4.74 15.51 51.56
N ARG A 625 -6.08 15.52 51.65
CA ARG A 625 -6.94 16.04 50.57
C ARG A 625 -6.69 17.53 50.32
N GLN A 626 -6.60 18.34 51.37
CA GLN A 626 -6.33 19.77 51.27
C GLN A 626 -4.93 20.02 50.66
N ALA A 627 -3.92 19.30 51.12
CA ALA A 627 -2.55 19.45 50.59
C ALA A 627 -2.46 19.05 49.13
N ARG A 628 -3.16 18.01 48.69
CA ARG A 628 -3.22 17.57 47.28
C ARG A 628 -3.89 18.59 46.37
N GLN A 629 -5.03 19.17 46.81
CA GLN A 629 -5.80 20.11 45.99
C GLN A 629 -5.03 21.40 45.69
N SER A 630 -4.14 21.79 46.58
CA SER A 630 -3.33 23.01 46.41
C SER A 630 -2.03 22.78 45.60
N LEU A 631 -1.68 21.53 45.29
CA LEU A 631 -0.43 21.22 44.60
C LEU A 631 -0.64 21.01 43.11
N GLU A 632 0.02 21.86 42.32
CA GLU A 632 0.13 21.75 40.88
C GLU A 632 1.61 21.63 40.49
N ILE A 633 1.97 20.56 39.79
CA ILE A 633 3.32 20.36 39.23
C ILE A 633 3.13 20.03 37.76
N PRO A 634 3.48 20.97 36.85
CA PRO A 634 3.35 20.70 35.42
C PRO A 634 4.29 19.60 34.97
N ALA A 635 3.92 18.91 33.89
CA ALA A 635 4.81 17.98 33.25
C ALA A 635 6.08 18.67 32.79
N GLU A 636 7.24 18.11 33.06
CA GLU A 636 8.48 18.54 32.41
C GLU A 636 8.34 18.24 30.91
N ASN A 637 8.43 19.26 30.06
CA ASN A 637 8.36 19.11 28.61
C ASN A 637 9.37 18.06 28.15
N ALA A 638 8.88 17.01 27.48
CA ALA A 638 9.67 15.93 26.88
C ALA A 638 10.53 16.38 25.66
N THR A 639 10.70 17.70 25.47
CA THR A 639 11.38 18.29 24.30
C THR A 639 12.91 18.25 24.34
N ALA A 640 13.50 17.51 25.27
CA ALA A 640 14.96 17.35 25.34
C ALA A 640 15.34 15.87 25.57
N ARG A 641 14.94 14.96 24.64
CA ARG A 641 15.54 13.62 24.57
C ARG A 641 15.51 13.07 23.16
#